data_d5cbfeffeb3d424ef567f11c6561d139
#
_entry.id   d5cbfeffeb3d424ef567f11c6561d139
#
_cell.length_a   1.000
_cell.length_b   1.000
_cell.length_c   1.000
_cell.angle_alpha   90.00
_cell.angle_beta   90.00
_cell.angle_gamma   90.00
#
_symmetry.space_group_name_H-M   'P 1'
#
loop_
_entity.id
_entity.type
_entity.pdbx_description
1 polymer ?
#
loop_
_entity_poly.entity_id
_entity_poly.type
_entity_poly.pdbx_seq_one_letter_code
_entity_poly.pdbx_strand_id
1 'polypeptide(L)'
;MPIRLFAFAVLCLGVPGAALGNTLGGLRPFLKEYCLDCHGAEKQKGDYRFDTLGTDLSDIETLETWQNILDQLNLGEMPPRKSLQPEKKEWSPVVDQLTRELASFYARKRSTGGRTVLRRLNRHELRNTLRDLLYLDGPQYRPDAAGSRLVDNNGNGSVERTGNDPLRFFPEDEEEEGFFNLGDHLVMSDFLLKLTLGAVEETLAQATELGPRPEAETHHFSGHLIEGRGRNLIEAVSRELNPEYEMMAVGYERYGRVAPSGLRGGVGLSARYRITLEVSGHNARHPWQETVSVDEKDPFQLCLNIADTKNGGIAGPTSTPEALWSVPPDGTRKVFSHEVWMDKTWTPWLGWENGPTERFVRPEKIVEDYMPAKFFKRPDKKVDKEGHDNWGMNMARLLFKGGYRGPHLRIHSLKVEPLLGAWPPRSHTALYGSASGEEEEIRRLLLSFAERCFRRPVEAAEVEPYVQLVLKQQAGPVVRAAGGIKDLRYRVYEGKWDKLPDFEALKPVSEGALPKGFIDIGVSGRKEYFGMVFEGAIEAPKAGEYLFEMASDDGARILLGGQEVILHDGLHGPELKKAKIDLAEGEHLIRVEYFAYGGNNSFRAGWSGANSTHVALSKEPLHKVSQPPKGREVVPPFVRAMQDGYTALMCSPQFLYLKESPGMLDDHALASRLSYFLWSSMPDQTLMDLAAEGKLRDPLELDRQITRMLRDDKSAAFIRHFSSAWLRMDRLGKMPPSGGDYQFYKNLRVEPLLMKQVTTYFEDILRKNGRIEEFINSDYTYMNQTLAKWIYRREDIRGEQLRRVKLEDPRRGGIFTQPGVMTATANGVDTSPIIRGVWVLENVLGTPPAPPPPDVEPLPTDTREATTIRELLDLHRANEACNSCHRKIDPMGFAFENFDVVGRWRDRYRRANGPIDTSTTLSSGREIRDIVEFKSMLMERKELVVRNLARKMLTYATGRKLEAVDRGELDRITSELAGRDNRLQELVRLVVKSQVFLRN
;
A
#
# COMPACT_ATOMS: atom_id res chain seq x y z
N MET A 1 -59.58 -46.65 27.14
CA MET A 1 -59.55 -45.99 28.46
C MET A 1 -58.98 -44.63 28.25
N PRO A 2 -59.62 -43.54 28.65
CA PRO A 2 -59.43 -42.20 28.10
C PRO A 2 -58.38 -41.43 28.83
N ILE A 3 -57.56 -40.70 28.04
CA ILE A 3 -56.58 -39.73 28.49
C ILE A 3 -57.26 -38.40 28.80
N ARG A 4 -57.19 -37.96 30.04
CA ARG A 4 -57.67 -36.64 30.48
C ARG A 4 -56.77 -35.54 30.04
N LEU A 5 -57.32 -34.62 29.19
CA LEU A 5 -56.75 -33.28 28.95
C LEU A 5 -56.92 -32.44 30.23
N PHE A 6 -55.82 -31.92 30.72
CA PHE A 6 -55.86 -30.79 31.65
C PHE A 6 -55.62 -29.51 30.85
N ALA A 7 -56.67 -28.71 30.76
CA ALA A 7 -56.59 -27.36 30.22
C ALA A 7 -56.04 -26.43 31.31
N PHE A 8 -54.82 -25.89 31.11
CA PHE A 8 -54.27 -24.77 31.90
C PHE A 8 -54.82 -23.46 31.29
N ALA A 9 -55.76 -22.84 31.97
CA ALA A 9 -56.21 -21.48 31.70
C ALA A 9 -55.06 -20.51 32.12
N VAL A 10 -54.36 -19.96 31.16
CA VAL A 10 -53.44 -18.81 31.41
C VAL A 10 -54.32 -17.57 31.54
N LEU A 11 -54.40 -17.07 32.77
CA LEU A 11 -54.96 -15.77 33.06
C LEU A 11 -54.01 -14.69 32.52
N CYS A 12 -54.33 -14.15 31.35
CA CYS A 12 -53.70 -12.93 30.89
C CYS A 12 -54.11 -11.76 31.78
N LEU A 13 -53.34 -11.47 32.80
CA LEU A 13 -53.38 -10.16 33.44
C LEU A 13 -52.85 -9.15 32.42
N GLY A 14 -53.72 -8.42 31.81
CA GLY A 14 -53.42 -7.27 30.97
C GLY A 14 -52.66 -6.23 31.81
N VAL A 15 -51.37 -6.13 31.58
CA VAL A 15 -50.61 -4.95 31.96
C VAL A 15 -51.16 -3.83 31.07
N PRO A 16 -51.70 -2.76 31.63
CA PRO A 16 -52.12 -1.63 30.82
C PRO A 16 -50.89 -1.09 30.13
N GLY A 17 -50.84 -1.15 28.79
CA GLY A 17 -49.87 -0.47 28.00
C GLY A 17 -49.90 1.02 28.40
N ALA A 18 -48.98 1.43 29.23
CA ALA A 18 -48.73 2.84 29.43
C ALA A 18 -48.37 3.38 28.04
N ALA A 19 -49.24 4.18 27.48
CA ALA A 19 -48.93 5.02 26.35
C ALA A 19 -47.67 5.82 26.76
N LEU A 20 -46.52 5.48 26.21
CA LEU A 20 -45.28 6.24 26.33
C LEU A 20 -45.55 7.61 25.70
N GLY A 21 -46.05 8.51 26.51
CA GLY A 21 -46.24 9.93 26.14
C GLY A 21 -44.87 10.46 25.67
N ASN A 22 -44.94 11.29 24.70
CA ASN A 22 -43.85 12.01 24.06
C ASN A 22 -43.00 12.78 25.08
N THR A 23 -42.11 12.07 25.76
CA THR A 23 -41.34 12.58 26.92
C THR A 23 -40.33 13.64 26.50
N LEU A 24 -39.77 13.58 25.25
CA LEU A 24 -38.86 14.60 24.73
C LEU A 24 -39.54 15.96 24.55
N GLY A 25 -40.84 16.01 24.31
CA GLY A 25 -41.62 17.26 24.32
C GLY A 25 -41.58 17.98 25.65
N GLY A 26 -41.35 17.26 26.75
CA GLY A 26 -41.19 17.81 28.09
C GLY A 26 -39.89 18.62 28.31
N LEU A 27 -38.94 18.51 27.43
CA LEU A 27 -37.67 19.22 27.45
C LEU A 27 -37.73 20.61 26.76
N ARG A 28 -38.80 20.93 26.07
CA ARG A 28 -39.00 22.21 25.37
C ARG A 28 -38.83 23.46 26.29
N PRO A 29 -39.30 23.45 27.54
CA PRO A 29 -39.07 24.61 28.44
C PRO A 29 -37.59 24.88 28.68
N PHE A 30 -36.78 23.81 28.88
CA PHE A 30 -35.34 23.94 29.06
C PHE A 30 -34.64 24.47 27.77
N LEU A 31 -35.02 23.92 26.61
CA LEU A 31 -34.47 24.41 25.32
C LEU A 31 -34.86 25.88 25.11
N LYS A 32 -36.08 26.29 25.48
CA LYS A 32 -36.55 27.66 25.32
C LYS A 32 -35.75 28.62 26.17
N GLU A 33 -35.39 28.25 27.39
CA GLU A 33 -34.72 29.10 28.33
C GLU A 33 -33.22 29.22 28.08
N TYR A 34 -32.56 28.14 27.69
CA TYR A 34 -31.09 28.06 27.63
C TYR A 34 -30.52 27.94 26.21
N CYS A 35 -31.34 27.61 25.19
CA CYS A 35 -30.83 27.25 23.85
C CYS A 35 -31.39 28.11 22.71
N LEU A 36 -32.70 28.50 22.75
CA LEU A 36 -33.37 29.14 21.61
C LEU A 36 -32.87 30.54 21.27
N ASP A 37 -32.26 31.29 22.20
CA ASP A 37 -31.67 32.59 21.89
C ASP A 37 -30.52 32.48 20.84
N CYS A 38 -29.94 31.32 20.71
CA CYS A 38 -28.85 31.04 19.75
C CYS A 38 -29.27 30.04 18.68
N HIS A 39 -30.22 29.13 18.94
CA HIS A 39 -30.65 28.04 18.07
C HIS A 39 -32.15 28.11 17.76
N GLY A 40 -32.71 29.32 17.53
CA GLY A 40 -34.11 29.56 17.20
C GLY A 40 -34.31 30.11 15.79
N ALA A 41 -35.49 30.68 15.55
CA ALA A 41 -35.87 31.17 14.23
C ALA A 41 -35.03 32.38 13.75
N GLU A 42 -34.63 33.26 14.68
CA GLU A 42 -33.86 34.47 14.34
C GLU A 42 -32.34 34.22 14.28
N LYS A 43 -31.84 33.25 15.03
CA LYS A 43 -30.42 32.90 15.09
C LYS A 43 -30.29 31.37 15.02
N GLN A 44 -29.51 30.90 14.09
CA GLN A 44 -29.27 29.46 13.84
C GLN A 44 -27.78 29.18 13.95
N LYS A 45 -27.19 29.40 15.14
CA LYS A 45 -25.76 29.17 15.34
C LYS A 45 -25.40 27.68 15.13
N GLY A 46 -24.39 27.44 14.26
CA GLY A 46 -23.96 26.10 13.90
C GLY A 46 -25.01 25.33 13.11
N ASP A 47 -25.91 26.02 12.41
CA ASP A 47 -27.01 25.48 11.58
C ASP A 47 -28.02 24.62 12.34
N TYR A 48 -28.05 24.76 13.69
CA TYR A 48 -29.03 24.07 14.54
C TYR A 48 -30.22 24.99 14.84
N ARG A 49 -31.41 24.39 14.69
CA ARG A 49 -32.67 25.05 14.98
C ARG A 49 -33.53 24.15 15.88
N PHE A 50 -33.66 24.54 17.17
CA PHE A 50 -34.31 23.72 18.18
C PHE A 50 -35.79 24.08 18.43
N ASP A 51 -36.25 25.22 17.93
CA ASP A 51 -37.66 25.60 18.01
C ASP A 51 -38.57 24.73 17.17
N THR A 52 -38.04 24.17 16.07
CA THR A 52 -38.71 23.20 15.19
C THR A 52 -38.28 21.76 15.39
N LEU A 53 -37.40 21.50 16.38
CA LEU A 53 -36.84 20.17 16.61
C LEU A 53 -37.96 19.16 16.91
N GLY A 54 -38.02 18.10 16.11
CA GLY A 54 -38.94 16.97 16.25
C GLY A 54 -38.67 16.18 17.53
N THR A 55 -39.58 15.25 17.84
CA THR A 55 -39.48 14.32 18.96
C THR A 55 -39.51 12.87 18.48
N ASP A 56 -39.61 12.65 17.16
CA ASP A 56 -39.58 11.34 16.55
C ASP A 56 -38.12 10.92 16.33
N LEU A 57 -37.63 10.07 17.20
CA LEU A 57 -36.27 9.54 17.12
C LEU A 57 -36.05 8.52 15.96
N SER A 58 -37.10 8.16 15.24
CA SER A 58 -36.93 7.34 14.02
C SER A 58 -36.39 8.13 12.84
N ASP A 59 -36.55 9.46 12.86
CA ASP A 59 -35.91 10.38 11.94
C ASP A 59 -34.44 10.60 12.35
N ILE A 60 -33.51 10.35 11.41
CA ILE A 60 -32.07 10.36 11.67
C ILE A 60 -31.59 11.76 12.10
N GLU A 61 -32.05 12.81 11.45
CA GLU A 61 -31.66 14.16 11.73
C GLU A 61 -32.12 14.59 13.12
N THR A 62 -33.35 14.28 13.47
CA THR A 62 -33.92 14.48 14.81
C THR A 62 -33.12 13.73 15.89
N LEU A 63 -32.79 12.47 15.65
CA LEU A 63 -32.03 11.62 16.56
C LEU A 63 -30.61 12.19 16.81
N GLU A 64 -29.91 12.54 15.74
CA GLU A 64 -28.57 13.11 15.82
C GLU A 64 -28.58 14.46 16.54
N THR A 65 -29.58 15.28 16.29
CA THR A 65 -29.71 16.57 16.95
C THR A 65 -29.91 16.42 18.46
N TRP A 66 -30.82 15.55 18.92
CA TRP A 66 -31.00 15.27 20.35
C TRP A 66 -29.77 14.67 20.98
N GLN A 67 -29.04 13.84 20.26
CA GLN A 67 -27.79 13.28 20.74
C GLN A 67 -26.72 14.35 20.88
N ASN A 68 -26.59 15.27 19.92
CA ASN A 68 -25.65 16.37 19.97
C ASN A 68 -25.97 17.32 21.15
N ILE A 69 -27.25 17.58 21.45
CA ILE A 69 -27.66 18.34 22.61
C ILE A 69 -27.14 17.67 23.90
N LEU A 70 -27.37 16.35 24.05
CA LEU A 70 -26.90 15.60 25.22
C LEU A 70 -25.37 15.68 25.36
N ASP A 71 -24.65 15.57 24.27
CA ASP A 71 -23.19 15.61 24.28
C ASP A 71 -22.64 16.96 24.68
N GLN A 72 -23.20 18.03 24.13
CA GLN A 72 -22.77 19.37 24.45
C GLN A 72 -23.09 19.74 25.92
N LEU A 73 -24.19 19.24 26.44
CA LEU A 73 -24.53 19.38 27.88
C LEU A 73 -23.55 18.63 28.78
N ASN A 74 -23.22 17.40 28.43
CA ASN A 74 -22.26 16.56 29.18
C ASN A 74 -20.82 17.10 29.10
N LEU A 75 -20.42 17.67 27.96
CA LEU A 75 -19.10 18.31 27.81
C LEU A 75 -19.03 19.68 28.55
N GLY A 76 -20.18 20.26 28.96
CA GLY A 76 -20.26 21.59 29.56
C GLY A 76 -19.87 22.70 28.57
N GLU A 77 -19.99 22.43 27.26
CA GLU A 77 -19.73 23.43 26.21
C GLU A 77 -20.95 24.27 25.86
N MET A 78 -22.16 23.76 26.16
CA MET A 78 -23.42 24.45 25.98
C MET A 78 -24.24 24.43 27.27
N PRO A 79 -24.92 25.54 27.62
CA PRO A 79 -24.81 26.87 27.02
C PRO A 79 -23.41 27.47 27.15
N PRO A 80 -22.97 28.39 26.22
CA PRO A 80 -21.68 29.06 26.33
C PRO A 80 -21.55 29.83 27.66
N ARG A 81 -20.37 29.86 28.29
CA ARG A 81 -20.13 30.46 29.60
C ARG A 81 -20.60 31.92 29.77
N LYS A 82 -20.73 32.68 28.68
CA LYS A 82 -21.20 34.05 28.65
C LYS A 82 -22.74 34.15 28.59
N SER A 83 -23.44 33.05 28.38
CA SER A 83 -24.89 32.95 28.35
C SER A 83 -25.44 32.49 29.70
N LEU A 84 -26.77 32.60 29.89
CA LEU A 84 -27.45 32.07 31.05
C LEU A 84 -27.08 30.59 31.26
N GLN A 85 -26.64 30.26 32.48
CA GLN A 85 -26.20 28.87 32.79
C GLN A 85 -27.28 28.20 33.65
N PRO A 86 -27.70 26.96 33.29
CA PRO A 86 -28.62 26.19 34.13
C PRO A 86 -27.93 25.74 35.41
N GLU A 87 -28.64 25.79 36.53
CA GLU A 87 -28.14 25.18 37.76
C GLU A 87 -28.16 23.64 37.67
N LYS A 88 -27.36 22.99 38.51
CA LYS A 88 -27.26 21.51 38.48
C LYS A 88 -28.61 20.81 38.65
N LYS A 89 -29.50 21.39 39.50
CA LYS A 89 -30.89 20.90 39.68
C LYS A 89 -31.75 20.97 38.43
N GLU A 90 -31.41 21.86 37.45
CA GLU A 90 -32.16 22.07 36.23
C GLU A 90 -31.63 21.24 35.05
N TRP A 91 -30.30 21.15 34.89
CA TRP A 91 -29.75 20.41 33.76
C TRP A 91 -29.62 18.89 34.04
N SER A 92 -29.35 18.46 35.29
CA SER A 92 -29.17 17.03 35.58
C SER A 92 -30.42 16.20 35.24
N PRO A 93 -31.68 16.62 35.55
CA PRO A 93 -32.86 15.86 35.12
C PRO A 93 -33.00 15.78 33.58
N VAL A 94 -32.60 16.84 32.85
CA VAL A 94 -32.64 16.91 31.40
C VAL A 94 -31.64 15.90 30.79
N VAL A 95 -30.43 15.87 31.29
CA VAL A 95 -29.37 14.89 30.88
C VAL A 95 -29.84 13.47 31.19
N ASP A 96 -30.37 13.24 32.40
CA ASP A 96 -30.87 11.91 32.78
C ASP A 96 -32.05 11.47 31.92
N GLN A 97 -32.95 12.37 31.54
CA GLN A 97 -34.07 12.07 30.66
C GLN A 97 -33.63 11.78 29.24
N LEU A 98 -32.80 12.64 28.65
CA LEU A 98 -32.22 12.41 27.31
C LEU A 98 -31.46 11.12 27.25
N THR A 99 -30.62 10.82 28.24
CA THR A 99 -29.89 9.59 28.34
C THR A 99 -30.80 8.36 28.32
N ARG A 100 -31.88 8.36 29.12
CA ARG A 100 -32.84 7.26 29.17
C ARG A 100 -33.61 7.08 27.86
N GLU A 101 -34.09 8.16 27.27
CA GLU A 101 -34.88 8.10 26.03
C GLU A 101 -34.04 7.61 24.86
N LEU A 102 -32.86 8.18 24.67
CA LEU A 102 -31.93 7.76 23.62
C LEU A 102 -31.47 6.34 23.84
N ALA A 103 -31.08 5.94 25.07
CA ALA A 103 -30.71 4.57 25.38
C ALA A 103 -31.84 3.56 25.11
N SER A 104 -33.07 3.92 25.50
CA SER A 104 -34.26 3.09 25.23
C SER A 104 -34.55 2.95 23.73
N PHE A 105 -34.41 4.04 22.98
CA PHE A 105 -34.59 4.02 21.53
C PHE A 105 -33.51 3.15 20.86
N TYR A 106 -32.24 3.32 21.22
CA TYR A 106 -31.14 2.54 20.71
C TYR A 106 -31.28 1.06 21.04
N ALA A 107 -31.73 0.71 22.24
CA ALA A 107 -32.00 -0.67 22.63
C ALA A 107 -33.10 -1.32 21.76
N ARG A 108 -34.16 -0.59 21.43
CA ARG A 108 -35.20 -1.08 20.51
C ARG A 108 -34.68 -1.22 19.09
N LYS A 109 -33.95 -0.24 18.57
CA LYS A 109 -33.43 -0.23 17.21
C LYS A 109 -32.38 -1.33 17.01
N ARG A 110 -31.57 -1.66 18.01
CA ARG A 110 -30.61 -2.78 17.98
C ARG A 110 -31.29 -4.15 17.75
N SER A 111 -32.53 -4.31 18.20
CA SER A 111 -33.25 -5.58 18.02
C SER A 111 -33.71 -5.80 16.57
N THR A 112 -33.76 -4.75 15.75
CA THR A 112 -34.26 -4.82 14.35
C THR A 112 -33.11 -4.87 13.31
N GLY A 113 -31.83 -4.85 13.74
CA GLY A 113 -30.66 -4.81 12.85
C GLY A 113 -30.33 -3.39 12.37
N GLY A 114 -29.04 -3.17 12.05
CA GLY A 114 -28.56 -1.92 11.45
C GLY A 114 -28.77 -1.89 9.94
N ARG A 115 -28.27 -0.83 9.28
CA ARG A 115 -28.20 -0.74 7.82
C ARG A 115 -27.18 -1.76 7.30
N THR A 116 -27.62 -2.69 6.47
CA THR A 116 -26.73 -3.62 5.76
C THR A 116 -26.05 -2.89 4.61
N VAL A 117 -24.75 -2.83 4.62
CA VAL A 117 -23.96 -2.25 3.54
C VAL A 117 -23.30 -3.37 2.76
N LEU A 118 -23.66 -3.50 1.49
CA LEU A 118 -23.00 -4.44 0.60
C LEU A 118 -21.59 -3.89 0.25
N ARG A 119 -20.54 -4.53 0.78
CA ARG A 119 -19.17 -4.11 0.64
C ARG A 119 -18.39 -4.98 -0.34
N ARG A 120 -17.87 -4.42 -1.43
CA ARG A 120 -16.91 -5.13 -2.28
C ARG A 120 -15.53 -5.19 -1.63
N LEU A 121 -14.70 -6.11 -2.09
CA LEU A 121 -13.28 -6.09 -1.75
C LEU A 121 -12.63 -4.82 -2.30
N ASN A 122 -11.90 -4.12 -1.46
CA ASN A 122 -11.06 -3.01 -1.91
C ASN A 122 -9.81 -3.56 -2.63
N ARG A 123 -9.02 -2.67 -3.23
CA ARG A 123 -7.81 -3.03 -3.99
C ARG A 123 -6.81 -3.88 -3.19
N HIS A 124 -6.59 -3.57 -1.92
CA HIS A 124 -5.65 -4.30 -1.07
C HIS A 124 -6.19 -5.69 -0.70
N GLU A 125 -7.45 -5.74 -0.34
CA GLU A 125 -8.16 -6.98 -0.02
C GLU A 125 -8.23 -7.92 -1.23
N LEU A 126 -8.54 -7.38 -2.41
CA LEU A 126 -8.56 -8.15 -3.66
C LEU A 126 -7.18 -8.75 -3.95
N ARG A 127 -6.12 -7.95 -3.88
CA ARG A 127 -4.74 -8.41 -4.08
C ARG A 127 -4.37 -9.56 -3.14
N ASN A 128 -4.59 -9.36 -1.85
CA ASN A 128 -4.24 -10.35 -0.84
C ASN A 128 -5.09 -11.62 -0.99
N THR A 129 -6.39 -11.45 -1.32
CA THR A 129 -7.29 -12.58 -1.53
C THR A 129 -6.89 -13.41 -2.75
N LEU A 130 -6.55 -12.77 -3.88
CA LEU A 130 -6.05 -13.47 -5.08
C LEU A 130 -4.76 -14.25 -4.77
N ARG A 131 -3.82 -13.63 -4.05
CA ARG A 131 -2.58 -14.29 -3.60
C ARG A 131 -2.89 -15.56 -2.79
N ASP A 132 -3.73 -15.44 -1.77
CA ASP A 132 -4.01 -16.53 -0.83
C ASP A 132 -4.91 -17.60 -1.47
N LEU A 133 -5.89 -17.20 -2.30
CA LEU A 133 -6.80 -18.10 -3.01
C LEU A 133 -6.06 -18.98 -4.02
N LEU A 134 -5.11 -18.39 -4.74
CA LEU A 134 -4.32 -19.05 -5.78
C LEU A 134 -3.01 -19.64 -5.25
N TYR A 135 -2.79 -19.66 -3.93
CA TYR A 135 -1.57 -20.17 -3.28
C TYR A 135 -0.28 -19.52 -3.80
N LEU A 136 -0.34 -18.21 -4.07
CA LEU A 136 0.80 -17.42 -4.53
C LEU A 136 1.64 -16.85 -3.37
N ASP A 137 1.64 -17.51 -2.23
CA ASP A 137 2.45 -17.23 -1.04
C ASP A 137 3.75 -18.06 -0.99
N GLY A 138 3.92 -18.95 -1.94
CA GLY A 138 5.10 -19.81 -2.05
C GLY A 138 6.39 -19.06 -2.35
N PRO A 139 7.55 -19.72 -2.20
CA PRO A 139 8.87 -19.10 -2.37
C PRO A 139 9.14 -18.59 -3.79
N GLN A 140 8.29 -18.94 -4.75
CA GLN A 140 8.42 -18.56 -6.17
C GLN A 140 7.54 -17.37 -6.57
N TYR A 141 6.65 -16.93 -5.68
CA TYR A 141 5.67 -15.88 -5.98
C TYR A 141 5.74 -14.77 -4.96
N ARG A 142 5.77 -13.55 -5.46
CA ARG A 142 5.65 -12.34 -4.66
C ARG A 142 4.76 -11.33 -5.38
N PRO A 143 3.45 -11.53 -5.40
CA PRO A 143 2.52 -10.67 -6.13
C PRO A 143 2.48 -9.23 -5.58
N ASP A 144 2.82 -9.05 -4.30
CA ASP A 144 2.88 -7.75 -3.64
C ASP A 144 4.26 -7.06 -3.73
N ALA A 145 5.29 -7.77 -4.15
CA ALA A 145 6.65 -7.22 -4.23
C ALA A 145 6.71 -5.97 -5.10
N ALA A 146 5.93 -5.98 -6.15
CA ALA A 146 5.82 -4.86 -7.07
C ALA A 146 5.02 -3.68 -6.52
N GLY A 147 4.04 -3.93 -5.68
CA GLY A 147 3.17 -2.88 -5.15
C GLY A 147 3.77 -2.05 -4.02
N SER A 148 4.81 -2.56 -3.37
CA SER A 148 5.44 -1.91 -2.22
C SER A 148 6.67 -1.06 -2.59
N ARG A 149 7.17 -1.16 -3.80
CA ARG A 149 8.36 -0.43 -4.24
C ARG A 149 8.00 0.56 -5.32
N LEU A 150 7.72 1.72 -4.85
CA LEU A 150 7.58 2.89 -5.65
C LEU A 150 8.98 3.32 -6.10
N VAL A 151 9.30 3.17 -7.37
CA VAL A 151 10.58 3.59 -7.94
C VAL A 151 10.30 4.63 -9.02
N ASP A 152 10.89 5.80 -8.87
CA ASP A 152 10.96 6.78 -9.93
C ASP A 152 12.05 6.34 -10.94
N ASN A 153 11.67 5.53 -11.91
CA ASN A 153 12.59 4.93 -12.86
C ASN A 153 13.12 5.94 -13.90
N ASN A 154 12.40 7.03 -14.11
CA ASN A 154 12.75 8.01 -15.13
C ASN A 154 13.11 9.39 -14.57
N GLY A 155 13.12 9.56 -13.25
CA GLY A 155 13.50 10.80 -12.59
C GLY A 155 12.51 11.95 -12.72
N ASN A 156 11.26 11.65 -13.11
CA ASN A 156 10.20 12.66 -13.30
C ASN A 156 9.49 13.07 -12.01
N GLY A 157 9.87 12.49 -10.87
CA GLY A 157 9.21 12.70 -9.59
C GLY A 157 7.96 11.87 -9.37
N SER A 158 7.52 11.13 -10.38
CA SER A 158 6.42 10.16 -10.26
C SER A 158 6.99 8.81 -9.86
N VAL A 159 6.25 8.13 -9.02
CA VAL A 159 6.65 6.81 -8.54
C VAL A 159 5.99 5.77 -9.41
N GLU A 160 6.81 5.08 -10.19
CA GLU A 160 6.33 4.02 -11.06
C GLU A 160 6.25 2.70 -10.31
N ARG A 161 5.15 2.00 -10.48
CA ARG A 161 5.01 0.64 -9.97
C ARG A 161 5.77 -0.29 -10.90
N THR A 162 6.90 -0.82 -10.42
CA THR A 162 7.67 -1.81 -11.16
C THR A 162 7.17 -3.21 -10.85
N GLY A 163 7.10 -4.05 -11.87
CA GLY A 163 6.85 -5.48 -11.76
C GLY A 163 5.49 -5.95 -12.24
N ASN A 164 5.23 -7.22 -12.03
CA ASN A 164 4.05 -7.95 -12.49
C ASN A 164 2.87 -7.83 -11.51
N ASP A 165 2.63 -6.64 -10.92
CA ASP A 165 1.43 -6.43 -10.09
C ASP A 165 0.18 -6.45 -11.00
N PRO A 166 -0.69 -7.45 -10.91
CA PRO A 166 -1.90 -7.52 -11.73
C PRO A 166 -2.84 -6.33 -11.51
N LEU A 167 -2.74 -5.71 -10.31
CA LEU A 167 -3.55 -4.55 -9.94
C LEU A 167 -2.86 -3.20 -10.18
N ARG A 168 -1.79 -3.15 -10.98
CA ARG A 168 -1.02 -1.92 -11.24
C ARG A 168 -1.84 -0.78 -11.85
N PHE A 169 -2.87 -1.10 -12.63
CA PHE A 169 -3.74 -0.13 -13.28
C PHE A 169 -5.03 0.15 -12.50
N PHE A 170 -5.24 -0.50 -11.35
CA PHE A 170 -6.40 -0.22 -10.53
C PHE A 170 -6.34 1.21 -9.98
N PRO A 171 -7.44 1.97 -10.05
CA PRO A 171 -7.54 3.23 -9.36
C PRO A 171 -7.40 3.02 -7.84
N GLU A 172 -7.05 4.08 -7.15
CA GLU A 172 -7.19 4.09 -5.70
C GLU A 172 -8.67 4.03 -5.34
N ASP A 173 -9.00 3.29 -4.28
CA ASP A 173 -10.36 3.27 -3.77
C ASP A 173 -10.67 4.64 -3.16
N GLU A 174 -11.91 5.11 -3.29
CA GLU A 174 -12.35 6.33 -2.63
C GLU A 174 -12.20 6.18 -1.12
N GLU A 175 -11.66 7.23 -0.51
CA GLU A 175 -11.47 7.26 0.92
C GLU A 175 -12.38 8.30 1.58
N GLU A 176 -12.90 7.95 2.73
CA GLU A 176 -13.58 8.88 3.60
C GLU A 176 -13.02 8.79 5.01
N GLU A 177 -12.72 9.92 5.63
CA GLU A 177 -12.02 10.00 6.92
C GLU A 177 -10.68 9.21 6.97
N GLY A 178 -10.05 8.94 5.82
CA GLY A 178 -8.85 8.11 5.67
C GLY A 178 -9.13 6.62 5.46
N PHE A 179 -10.38 6.17 5.56
CA PHE A 179 -10.75 4.76 5.34
C PHE A 179 -11.12 4.49 3.89
N PHE A 180 -10.44 3.54 3.28
CA PHE A 180 -10.66 3.06 1.92
C PHE A 180 -11.46 1.75 1.87
N ASN A 181 -11.99 1.28 3.00
CA ASN A 181 -12.74 0.05 3.11
C ASN A 181 -14.22 0.25 3.47
N LEU A 182 -14.73 1.47 3.37
CA LEU A 182 -16.13 1.79 3.64
C LEU A 182 -17.02 1.37 2.48
N GLY A 183 -18.01 0.53 2.75
CA GLY A 183 -18.86 -0.06 1.71
C GLY A 183 -19.65 0.97 0.90
N ASP A 184 -20.06 2.07 1.50
CA ASP A 184 -20.80 3.15 0.81
C ASP A 184 -19.99 3.82 -0.32
N HIS A 185 -18.66 3.76 -0.28
CA HIS A 185 -17.76 4.35 -1.27
C HIS A 185 -17.16 3.34 -2.24
N LEU A 186 -17.34 2.03 -1.97
CA LEU A 186 -16.77 0.96 -2.78
C LEU A 186 -17.71 0.58 -3.95
N VAL A 187 -17.86 1.45 -4.92
CA VAL A 187 -18.70 1.24 -6.10
C VAL A 187 -17.97 0.35 -7.13
N MET A 188 -18.73 -0.52 -7.81
CA MET A 188 -18.25 -1.30 -8.96
C MET A 188 -18.74 -0.65 -10.26
N SER A 189 -17.84 -0.06 -11.03
CA SER A 189 -18.12 0.44 -12.38
C SER A 189 -17.75 -0.61 -13.42
N ASP A 190 -18.28 -0.46 -14.65
CA ASP A 190 -17.90 -1.31 -15.79
C ASP A 190 -16.40 -1.27 -16.06
N PHE A 191 -15.78 -0.11 -15.87
CA PHE A 191 -14.33 0.05 -16.00
C PHE A 191 -13.58 -0.77 -14.96
N LEU A 192 -13.98 -0.69 -13.68
CA LEU A 192 -13.36 -1.46 -12.60
C LEU A 192 -13.57 -2.97 -12.78
N LEU A 193 -14.75 -3.39 -13.27
CA LEU A 193 -15.02 -4.79 -13.57
C LEU A 193 -14.08 -5.33 -14.67
N LYS A 194 -13.86 -4.56 -15.73
CA LYS A 194 -12.89 -4.92 -16.78
C LYS A 194 -11.46 -5.04 -16.25
N LEU A 195 -11.04 -4.11 -15.38
CA LEU A 195 -9.74 -4.20 -14.73
C LEU A 195 -9.63 -5.41 -13.81
N THR A 196 -10.72 -5.75 -13.11
CA THR A 196 -10.79 -6.94 -12.25
C THR A 196 -10.62 -8.21 -13.07
N LEU A 197 -11.34 -8.32 -14.20
CA LEU A 197 -11.21 -9.45 -15.13
C LEU A 197 -9.75 -9.62 -15.58
N GLY A 198 -9.13 -8.55 -16.09
CA GLY A 198 -7.74 -8.61 -16.54
C GLY A 198 -6.75 -8.96 -15.41
N ALA A 199 -6.97 -8.44 -14.20
CA ALA A 199 -6.12 -8.77 -13.06
C ALA A 199 -6.28 -10.22 -12.61
N VAL A 200 -7.49 -10.75 -12.63
CA VAL A 200 -7.79 -12.16 -12.32
C VAL A 200 -7.11 -13.07 -13.34
N GLU A 201 -7.29 -12.79 -14.63
CA GLU A 201 -6.67 -13.56 -15.72
C GLU A 201 -5.13 -13.55 -15.61
N GLU A 202 -4.51 -12.38 -15.39
CA GLU A 202 -3.07 -12.25 -15.23
C GLU A 202 -2.55 -13.01 -14.01
N THR A 203 -3.25 -12.91 -12.87
CA THR A 203 -2.87 -13.60 -11.64
C THR A 203 -3.00 -15.12 -11.79
N LEU A 204 -4.08 -15.56 -12.45
CA LEU A 204 -4.33 -16.98 -12.69
C LEU A 204 -3.29 -17.56 -13.67
N ALA A 205 -2.92 -16.83 -14.70
CA ALA A 205 -1.83 -17.23 -15.59
C ALA A 205 -0.51 -17.38 -14.84
N GLN A 206 -0.19 -16.47 -13.91
CA GLN A 206 1.00 -16.60 -13.06
C GLN A 206 0.96 -17.86 -12.18
N ALA A 207 -0.21 -18.26 -11.70
CA ALA A 207 -0.39 -19.45 -10.88
C ALA A 207 -0.30 -20.76 -11.65
N THR A 208 -0.65 -20.75 -12.94
CA THR A 208 -1.02 -21.94 -13.70
C THR A 208 -0.19 -22.17 -14.96
N GLU A 209 0.32 -21.11 -15.58
CA GLU A 209 1.18 -21.23 -16.77
C GLU A 209 2.63 -21.43 -16.32
N LEU A 210 2.94 -22.69 -16.03
CA LEU A 210 4.27 -23.07 -15.58
C LEU A 210 5.17 -23.33 -16.80
N GLY A 211 6.35 -22.74 -16.79
CA GLY A 211 7.45 -23.14 -17.63
C GLY A 211 8.17 -24.39 -17.08
N PRO A 212 9.33 -24.74 -17.62
CA PRO A 212 10.17 -25.76 -17.01
C PRO A 212 10.53 -25.38 -15.56
N ARG A 213 10.87 -26.37 -14.72
CA ARG A 213 11.31 -26.10 -13.36
C ARG A 213 12.42 -25.04 -13.37
N PRO A 214 12.29 -23.94 -12.62
CA PRO A 214 13.34 -22.95 -12.58
C PRO A 214 14.63 -23.55 -12.04
N GLU A 215 15.73 -23.28 -12.72
CA GLU A 215 17.06 -23.59 -12.22
C GLU A 215 17.68 -22.32 -11.67
N ALA A 216 18.19 -22.38 -10.47
CA ALA A 216 18.91 -21.29 -9.85
C ALA A 216 20.11 -21.83 -9.08
N GLU A 217 21.22 -21.17 -9.26
CA GLU A 217 22.50 -21.54 -8.67
C GLU A 217 22.57 -21.13 -7.20
N THR A 218 23.11 -22.00 -6.37
CA THR A 218 23.54 -21.65 -5.03
C THR A 218 24.93 -21.03 -5.10
N HIS A 219 25.01 -19.78 -4.66
CA HIS A 219 26.29 -19.08 -4.60
C HIS A 219 26.92 -19.26 -3.22
N HIS A 220 28.15 -19.72 -3.19
CA HIS A 220 28.93 -19.88 -1.97
C HIS A 220 30.25 -19.11 -2.07
N PHE A 221 30.41 -18.15 -1.22
CA PHE A 221 31.60 -17.32 -1.09
C PHE A 221 32.31 -17.71 0.21
N SER A 222 33.57 -18.11 0.11
CA SER A 222 34.45 -18.38 1.25
C SER A 222 35.68 -17.53 1.15
N GLY A 223 36.14 -16.95 2.26
CA GLY A 223 37.19 -15.98 2.22
C GLY A 223 36.72 -14.61 1.67
N HIS A 224 37.33 -14.17 0.56
CA HIS A 224 36.98 -12.86 0.00
C HIS A 224 35.63 -12.88 -0.72
N LEU A 225 34.72 -11.98 -0.28
CA LEU A 225 33.43 -11.79 -0.97
C LEU A 225 33.55 -10.99 -2.26
N ILE A 226 34.62 -10.22 -2.42
CA ILE A 226 34.83 -9.33 -3.55
C ILE A 226 36.02 -9.85 -4.37
N GLU A 227 35.81 -10.20 -5.62
CA GLU A 227 36.85 -10.56 -6.56
C GLU A 227 37.41 -9.33 -7.30
N GLY A 228 38.72 -9.35 -7.60
CA GLY A 228 39.38 -8.31 -8.37
C GLY A 228 40.01 -7.19 -7.53
N ARG A 229 40.52 -6.15 -8.19
CA ARG A 229 41.11 -4.98 -7.49
C ARG A 229 39.99 -4.25 -6.75
N GLY A 230 40.05 -4.25 -5.40
CA GLY A 230 39.15 -3.50 -4.56
C GLY A 230 39.16 -2.01 -4.95
N ARG A 231 37.99 -1.39 -4.97
CA ARG A 231 37.87 0.06 -5.17
C ARG A 231 38.37 0.85 -3.96
N ASN A 232 38.56 0.19 -2.84
CA ASN A 232 38.93 0.74 -1.55
C ASN A 232 40.33 0.24 -1.17
N LEU A 233 41.16 1.17 -0.75
CA LEU A 233 42.53 0.92 -0.33
C LEU A 233 42.63 -0.13 0.78
N ILE A 234 41.69 -0.15 1.71
CA ILE A 234 41.69 -1.06 2.85
C ILE A 234 41.30 -2.49 2.40
N GLU A 235 40.30 -2.60 1.55
CA GLU A 235 39.89 -3.92 0.99
C GLU A 235 41.04 -4.55 0.22
N ALA A 236 41.71 -3.78 -0.61
CA ALA A 236 42.84 -4.28 -1.38
C ALA A 236 43.99 -4.77 -0.51
N VAL A 237 44.34 -4.00 0.52
CA VAL A 237 45.44 -4.35 1.46
C VAL A 237 44.99 -5.48 2.40
N SER A 238 43.79 -5.47 2.89
CA SER A 238 43.27 -6.55 3.73
C SER A 238 43.33 -7.90 3.04
N ARG A 239 42.95 -7.95 1.78
CA ARG A 239 42.97 -9.19 0.97
C ARG A 239 44.40 -9.68 0.70
N GLU A 240 45.30 -8.75 0.41
CA GLU A 240 46.72 -9.07 0.21
C GLU A 240 47.30 -9.76 1.45
N LEU A 241 46.85 -9.37 2.65
CA LEU A 241 47.38 -9.83 3.93
C LEU A 241 46.58 -10.96 4.59
N ASN A 242 45.32 -11.08 4.28
CA ASN A 242 44.40 -12.04 4.92
C ASN A 242 43.47 -12.70 3.88
N PRO A 243 43.91 -13.77 3.22
CA PRO A 243 43.13 -14.42 2.17
C PRO A 243 41.94 -15.25 2.68
N GLU A 244 41.85 -15.50 4.00
CA GLU A 244 40.87 -16.44 4.59
C GLU A 244 39.51 -15.82 4.92
N TYR A 245 39.40 -14.49 4.92
CA TYR A 245 38.17 -13.78 5.26
C TYR A 245 38.12 -12.39 4.63
N GLU A 246 36.91 -11.86 4.42
CA GLU A 246 36.71 -10.47 4.08
C GLU A 246 36.68 -9.63 5.36
N MET A 247 37.45 -8.54 5.42
CA MET A 247 37.55 -7.69 6.59
C MET A 247 36.72 -6.42 6.40
N MET A 248 35.76 -6.16 7.30
CA MET A 248 35.13 -4.86 7.45
C MET A 248 35.80 -4.12 8.60
N ALA A 249 36.50 -3.04 8.28
CA ALA A 249 37.32 -2.27 9.22
C ALA A 249 37.14 -0.76 9.03
N VAL A 250 37.91 0.04 9.75
CA VAL A 250 38.02 1.50 9.53
C VAL A 250 38.25 1.80 8.05
N GLY A 251 37.43 2.63 7.48
CA GLY A 251 37.53 2.93 6.06
C GLY A 251 36.90 4.24 5.62
N TYR A 252 37.18 4.56 4.37
CA TYR A 252 36.63 5.72 3.67
C TYR A 252 35.11 5.68 3.56
N GLU A 253 34.50 6.84 3.38
CA GLU A 253 33.10 7.12 3.05
C GLU A 253 32.37 5.96 2.38
N ARG A 254 31.27 5.52 2.90
CA ARG A 254 30.37 4.48 2.33
C ARG A 254 30.89 3.05 2.39
N TYR A 255 32.01 2.75 3.02
CA TYR A 255 32.68 1.46 2.88
C TYR A 255 32.57 0.51 4.08
N GLY A 256 31.72 0.79 5.04
CA GLY A 256 31.22 -0.26 5.91
C GLY A 256 30.22 -1.19 5.17
N ARG A 257 30.32 -1.29 3.83
CA ARG A 257 29.40 -2.03 2.96
C ARG A 257 30.17 -3.04 2.13
N VAL A 258 29.81 -4.31 2.25
CA VAL A 258 30.42 -5.42 1.49
C VAL A 258 29.34 -6.16 0.71
N ALA A 259 29.54 -6.32 -0.59
CA ALA A 259 28.66 -7.12 -1.45
C ALA A 259 29.50 -8.14 -2.25
N PRO A 260 28.97 -9.36 -2.48
CA PRO A 260 29.68 -10.38 -3.23
C PRO A 260 29.85 -9.99 -4.69
N SER A 261 31.08 -10.03 -5.20
CA SER A 261 31.40 -9.61 -6.58
C SER A 261 30.81 -10.54 -7.63
N GLY A 262 30.65 -11.80 -7.31
CA GLY A 262 29.97 -12.78 -8.18
C GLY A 262 28.47 -12.51 -8.37
N LEU A 263 27.86 -11.64 -7.54
CA LEU A 263 26.47 -11.20 -7.67
C LEU A 263 26.33 -9.73 -8.12
N ARG A 264 27.32 -9.18 -8.82
CA ARG A 264 27.23 -7.80 -9.36
C ARG A 264 26.10 -7.61 -10.37
N GLY A 265 25.68 -8.68 -11.07
CA GLY A 265 24.52 -8.69 -11.93
C GLY A 265 23.22 -9.03 -11.18
N GLY A 266 23.34 -9.28 -9.88
CA GLY A 266 22.27 -9.80 -9.04
C GLY A 266 22.02 -11.29 -9.22
N VAL A 267 21.05 -11.82 -8.48
CA VAL A 267 20.57 -13.20 -8.63
C VAL A 267 19.91 -13.39 -10.00
N GLY A 268 20.06 -14.58 -10.58
CA GLY A 268 19.56 -14.89 -11.92
C GLY A 268 18.04 -15.14 -11.97
N LEU A 269 17.41 -15.39 -10.84
CA LEU A 269 15.99 -15.74 -10.71
C LEU A 269 15.34 -14.94 -9.58
N SER A 270 14.10 -14.48 -9.81
CA SER A 270 13.26 -13.94 -8.73
C SER A 270 12.73 -15.09 -7.88
N ALA A 271 13.17 -15.16 -6.63
CA ALA A 271 12.79 -16.22 -5.69
C ALA A 271 13.03 -15.80 -4.23
N ARG A 272 12.56 -16.61 -3.29
CA ARG A 272 13.01 -16.53 -1.90
C ARG A 272 14.39 -17.18 -1.79
N TYR A 273 15.31 -16.50 -1.12
CA TYR A 273 16.66 -16.96 -0.89
C TYR A 273 16.93 -17.06 0.60
N ARG A 274 17.64 -18.12 0.99
CA ARG A 274 18.24 -18.19 2.32
C ARG A 274 19.68 -17.69 2.23
N ILE A 275 19.97 -16.67 3.02
CA ILE A 275 21.30 -16.07 3.13
C ILE A 275 21.87 -16.53 4.45
N THR A 276 22.97 -17.31 4.39
CA THR A 276 23.69 -17.81 5.56
C THR A 276 25.06 -17.16 5.62
N LEU A 277 25.42 -16.60 6.75
CA LEU A 277 26.66 -15.84 6.97
C LEU A 277 27.41 -16.39 8.17
N GLU A 278 28.71 -16.63 8.02
CA GLU A 278 29.61 -16.89 9.14
C GLU A 278 30.51 -15.66 9.38
N VAL A 279 30.48 -15.13 10.59
CA VAL A 279 31.15 -13.87 10.93
C VAL A 279 31.71 -13.88 12.36
N SER A 280 32.79 -13.12 12.60
CA SER A 280 33.32 -12.87 13.95
C SER A 280 33.69 -11.40 14.11
N GLY A 281 33.50 -10.88 15.33
CA GLY A 281 33.87 -9.50 15.69
C GLY A 281 35.15 -9.47 16.49
N HIS A 282 35.99 -8.45 16.28
CA HIS A 282 37.31 -8.35 16.90
C HIS A 282 37.63 -6.94 17.37
N ASN A 283 38.34 -6.86 18.51
CA ASN A 283 39.00 -5.66 18.98
C ASN A 283 38.08 -4.46 19.23
N ALA A 284 36.93 -4.62 19.92
CA ALA A 284 36.18 -3.44 20.39
C ALA A 284 37.04 -2.58 21.29
N ARG A 285 37.85 -3.21 22.17
CA ARG A 285 38.92 -2.54 22.90
C ARG A 285 40.20 -2.54 22.08
N HIS A 286 40.70 -1.37 21.72
CA HIS A 286 41.84 -1.21 20.82
C HIS A 286 42.66 0.06 21.15
N PRO A 287 43.91 0.16 20.69
CA PRO A 287 44.81 1.24 21.07
C PRO A 287 44.54 2.62 20.44
N TRP A 288 43.55 2.74 19.54
CA TRP A 288 43.24 3.93 18.76
C TRP A 288 41.92 4.60 19.14
N GLN A 289 41.50 4.46 20.40
CA GLN A 289 40.18 4.89 20.88
C GLN A 289 39.88 6.37 20.62
N GLU A 290 40.89 7.24 20.69
CA GLU A 290 40.71 8.68 20.48
C GLU A 290 40.40 9.02 19.01
N THR A 291 40.94 8.26 18.06
CA THR A 291 40.73 8.47 16.61
C THR A 291 39.65 7.56 16.04
N VAL A 292 39.47 6.36 16.62
CA VAL A 292 38.51 5.36 16.14
C VAL A 292 37.57 5.02 17.29
N SER A 293 36.37 5.61 17.29
CA SER A 293 35.38 5.40 18.36
C SER A 293 34.44 4.23 18.02
N VAL A 294 34.44 3.21 18.89
CA VAL A 294 33.40 2.18 18.97
C VAL A 294 33.03 2.01 20.44
N ASP A 295 31.77 1.67 20.72
CA ASP A 295 31.37 1.34 22.09
C ASP A 295 31.91 -0.07 22.46
N GLU A 296 32.75 -0.12 23.47
CA GLU A 296 33.38 -1.38 23.93
C GLU A 296 32.34 -2.34 24.56
N LYS A 297 31.22 -1.82 25.03
CA LYS A 297 30.18 -2.59 25.75
C LYS A 297 29.12 -3.15 24.81
N ASP A 298 28.98 -2.55 23.64
CA ASP A 298 27.96 -2.97 22.68
C ASP A 298 28.52 -4.00 21.69
N PRO A 299 27.75 -5.04 21.35
CA PRO A 299 28.14 -5.94 20.27
C PRO A 299 28.12 -5.17 18.94
N PHE A 300 28.96 -5.63 18.00
CA PHE A 300 28.94 -5.07 16.66
C PHE A 300 27.63 -5.41 15.97
N GLN A 301 27.00 -4.41 15.34
CA GLN A 301 25.71 -4.56 14.66
C GLN A 301 25.95 -4.72 13.16
N LEU A 302 25.76 -5.92 12.65
CA LEU A 302 25.89 -6.23 11.23
C LEU A 302 24.51 -6.33 10.59
N CYS A 303 24.27 -5.51 9.57
CA CYS A 303 23.01 -5.47 8.84
C CYS A 303 23.13 -6.22 7.51
N LEU A 304 22.21 -7.13 7.25
CA LEU A 304 21.95 -7.67 5.92
C LEU A 304 21.01 -6.74 5.18
N ASN A 305 21.41 -6.33 3.99
CA ASN A 305 20.60 -5.53 3.09
C ASN A 305 20.50 -6.22 1.73
N ILE A 306 19.50 -5.82 0.94
CA ILE A 306 19.36 -6.20 -0.47
C ILE A 306 19.23 -4.95 -1.33
N ALA A 307 19.69 -4.99 -2.57
CA ALA A 307 19.60 -3.87 -3.49
C ALA A 307 19.49 -4.32 -4.94
N ASP A 308 18.76 -3.57 -5.77
CA ASP A 308 18.71 -3.78 -7.20
C ASP A 308 19.98 -3.24 -7.88
N THR A 309 20.73 -4.11 -8.53
CA THR A 309 21.98 -3.77 -9.19
C THR A 309 21.79 -2.86 -10.41
N LYS A 310 20.60 -2.85 -11.02
CA LYS A 310 20.26 -1.98 -12.16
C LYS A 310 19.88 -0.57 -11.73
N ASN A 311 19.33 -0.41 -10.52
CA ASN A 311 18.84 0.86 -10.00
C ASN A 311 19.75 1.43 -8.90
N GLY A 312 21.02 1.64 -9.23
CA GLY A 312 22.00 2.27 -8.34
C GLY A 312 22.73 1.31 -7.38
N GLY A 313 22.39 0.02 -7.39
CA GLY A 313 23.05 -1.00 -6.59
C GLY A 313 22.99 -0.72 -5.09
N ILE A 314 24.03 -1.10 -4.35
CA ILE A 314 24.11 -0.98 -2.88
C ILE A 314 24.05 0.47 -2.35
N ALA A 315 24.33 1.45 -3.19
CA ALA A 315 24.21 2.87 -2.87
C ALA A 315 22.91 3.48 -3.41
N GLY A 316 22.12 2.69 -4.11
CA GLY A 316 20.91 3.13 -4.79
C GLY A 316 19.67 3.19 -3.87
N PRO A 317 18.60 3.75 -4.42
CA PRO A 317 17.37 3.98 -3.69
C PRO A 317 16.58 2.70 -3.36
N THR A 318 16.93 1.60 -4.01
CA THR A 318 16.29 0.29 -3.80
C THR A 318 16.92 -0.51 -2.67
N SER A 319 18.00 0.00 -2.08
CA SER A 319 18.65 -0.66 -0.94
C SER A 319 17.73 -0.68 0.29
N THR A 320 17.45 -1.88 0.80
CA THR A 320 16.59 -2.09 1.97
C THR A 320 17.27 -2.99 3.00
N PRO A 321 17.20 -2.62 4.28
CA PRO A 321 17.66 -3.46 5.38
C PRO A 321 16.65 -4.60 5.64
N GLU A 322 17.16 -5.82 5.75
CA GLU A 322 16.37 -7.04 5.93
C GLU A 322 16.58 -7.68 7.32
N ALA A 323 17.81 -7.75 7.79
CA ALA A 323 18.12 -8.31 9.10
C ALA A 323 19.25 -7.55 9.80
N LEU A 324 19.20 -7.49 11.13
CA LEU A 324 20.25 -6.93 11.98
C LEU A 324 20.74 -7.99 12.95
N TRP A 325 22.05 -8.24 12.95
CA TRP A 325 22.67 -9.26 13.77
C TRP A 325 23.69 -8.66 14.73
N SER A 326 23.63 -9.13 15.98
CA SER A 326 24.60 -8.75 17.01
C SER A 326 25.78 -9.71 17.02
N VAL A 327 26.95 -9.22 16.68
CA VAL A 327 28.21 -9.98 16.60
C VAL A 327 29.09 -9.62 17.79
N PRO A 328 29.39 -10.57 18.69
CA PRO A 328 30.27 -10.32 19.81
C PRO A 328 31.67 -9.94 19.33
N PRO A 329 32.33 -8.94 19.97
CA PRO A 329 33.67 -8.48 19.53
C PRO A 329 34.82 -9.28 20.13
N ASP A 330 34.57 -10.49 20.61
CA ASP A 330 35.49 -11.36 21.33
C ASP A 330 36.19 -12.43 20.47
N GLY A 331 36.01 -12.37 19.17
CA GLY A 331 36.57 -13.33 18.21
C GLY A 331 35.70 -14.56 17.97
N THR A 332 34.59 -14.71 18.69
CA THR A 332 33.71 -15.87 18.55
C THR A 332 33.05 -15.86 17.18
N ARG A 333 33.17 -16.98 16.46
CA ARG A 333 32.45 -17.15 15.17
C ARG A 333 30.97 -17.41 15.44
N LYS A 334 30.13 -16.68 14.72
CA LYS A 334 28.67 -16.83 14.73
C LYS A 334 28.18 -17.12 13.33
N VAL A 335 27.18 -17.98 13.27
CA VAL A 335 26.46 -18.27 12.01
C VAL A 335 25.05 -17.65 12.14
N PHE A 336 24.72 -16.79 11.16
CA PHE A 336 23.40 -16.18 11.03
C PHE A 336 22.75 -16.66 9.74
N SER A 337 21.43 -16.77 9.75
CA SER A 337 20.64 -17.10 8.57
C SER A 337 19.40 -16.25 8.50
N HIS A 338 19.06 -15.81 7.28
CA HIS A 338 17.85 -15.04 7.02
C HIS A 338 17.26 -15.43 5.68
N GLU A 339 15.92 -15.50 5.61
CA GLU A 339 15.20 -15.75 4.37
C GLU A 339 14.60 -14.46 3.86
N VAL A 340 14.94 -14.13 2.61
CA VAL A 340 14.51 -12.90 1.97
C VAL A 340 14.12 -13.16 0.52
N TRP A 341 13.11 -12.42 0.04
CA TRP A 341 12.81 -12.39 -1.38
C TRP A 341 13.79 -11.46 -2.11
N MET A 342 14.39 -11.97 -3.20
CA MET A 342 15.16 -11.14 -4.12
C MET A 342 14.62 -11.32 -5.53
N ASP A 343 14.37 -10.23 -6.22
CA ASP A 343 14.04 -10.23 -7.63
C ASP A 343 15.30 -10.46 -8.46
N LYS A 344 15.11 -10.96 -9.68
CA LYS A 344 16.19 -11.03 -10.66
C LYS A 344 16.90 -9.67 -10.73
N THR A 345 18.21 -9.65 -10.72
CA THR A 345 19.06 -8.45 -10.64
C THR A 345 19.33 -7.91 -9.24
N TRP A 346 18.73 -8.47 -8.20
CA TRP A 346 19.00 -8.06 -6.83
C TRP A 346 20.20 -8.79 -6.23
N THR A 347 20.90 -8.11 -5.33
CA THR A 347 22.08 -8.64 -4.64
C THR A 347 22.00 -8.37 -3.13
N PRO A 348 22.43 -9.33 -2.28
CA PRO A 348 22.61 -9.05 -0.86
C PRO A 348 23.91 -8.23 -0.65
N TRP A 349 23.91 -7.41 0.38
CA TRP A 349 25.10 -6.74 0.86
C TRP A 349 25.08 -6.57 2.37
N LEU A 350 26.25 -6.45 2.97
CA LEU A 350 26.44 -6.33 4.40
C LEU A 350 26.86 -4.92 4.78
N GLY A 351 26.30 -4.37 5.85
CA GLY A 351 26.62 -3.09 6.41
C GLY A 351 26.97 -3.20 7.89
N TRP A 352 28.04 -2.54 8.34
CA TRP A 352 28.36 -2.46 9.76
C TRP A 352 27.76 -1.19 10.37
N GLU A 353 26.64 -1.35 11.08
CA GLU A 353 25.77 -0.25 11.50
C GLU A 353 26.36 0.65 12.59
N ASN A 354 27.06 0.07 13.57
CA ASN A 354 27.71 0.79 14.67
C ASN A 354 29.24 0.79 14.56
N GLY A 355 29.77 0.49 13.37
CA GLY A 355 31.20 0.47 13.13
C GLY A 355 31.82 1.85 12.93
N PRO A 356 33.13 1.97 12.95
CA PRO A 356 33.88 3.21 12.73
C PRO A 356 33.88 3.57 11.24
N THR A 357 32.70 3.79 10.68
CA THR A 357 32.48 4.09 9.25
C THR A 357 32.45 5.59 8.98
N GLU A 358 32.89 6.42 9.91
CA GLU A 358 32.88 7.87 9.76
C GLU A 358 33.75 8.34 8.61
N ARG A 359 33.27 9.37 7.94
CA ARG A 359 33.85 10.01 6.75
C ARG A 359 35.32 10.45 6.92
N PHE A 360 35.81 10.48 8.14
CA PHE A 360 37.09 11.11 8.49
C PHE A 360 38.14 10.19 9.14
N VAL A 361 37.76 8.93 9.45
CA VAL A 361 38.76 8.00 10.00
C VAL A 361 39.56 7.36 8.85
N ARG A 362 40.70 7.92 8.57
CA ARG A 362 41.57 7.49 7.46
C ARG A 362 42.79 6.71 8.00
N PRO A 363 43.25 5.67 7.29
CA PRO A 363 44.45 4.94 7.67
C PRO A 363 45.64 5.83 7.89
N GLU A 364 45.82 6.87 7.07
CA GLU A 364 46.90 7.80 7.19
C GLU A 364 46.87 8.62 8.50
N LYS A 365 45.66 8.96 8.99
CA LYS A 365 45.51 9.67 10.26
C LYS A 365 45.87 8.77 11.44
N ILE A 366 45.52 7.51 11.41
CA ILE A 366 45.92 6.54 12.44
C ILE A 366 47.42 6.33 12.44
N VAL A 367 48.03 6.26 11.24
CA VAL A 367 49.50 6.13 11.14
C VAL A 367 50.18 7.38 11.64
N GLU A 368 49.66 8.58 11.31
CA GLU A 368 50.18 9.87 11.80
C GLU A 368 50.13 9.95 13.33
N ASP A 369 48.97 9.63 13.92
CA ASP A 369 48.74 9.80 15.36
C ASP A 369 49.48 8.73 16.21
N TYR A 370 49.51 7.48 15.76
CA TYR A 370 49.97 6.33 16.56
C TYR A 370 51.26 5.66 16.07
N MET A 371 51.72 6.02 14.87
CA MET A 371 52.95 5.50 14.28
C MET A 371 53.81 6.65 13.66
N PRO A 372 54.03 7.75 14.36
CA PRO A 372 54.64 8.93 13.76
C PRO A 372 56.03 8.66 13.15
N ALA A 373 56.80 7.72 13.69
CA ALA A 373 58.07 7.30 13.14
C ALA A 373 58.00 6.60 11.77
N LYS A 374 56.78 6.13 11.38
CA LYS A 374 56.53 5.49 10.09
C LYS A 374 55.74 6.38 9.14
N PHE A 375 55.22 7.48 9.65
CA PHE A 375 54.44 8.42 8.83
C PHE A 375 55.35 9.27 7.96
N PHE A 376 54.97 9.45 6.71
CA PHE A 376 55.60 10.40 5.80
C PHE A 376 54.52 11.21 5.06
N LYS A 377 54.82 12.48 4.82
CA LYS A 377 53.92 13.37 4.11
C LYS A 377 53.70 12.90 2.68
N ARG A 378 52.52 13.16 2.15
CA ARG A 378 52.16 12.85 0.77
C ARG A 378 53.13 13.58 -0.18
N PRO A 379 53.85 12.86 -1.08
CA PRO A 379 54.75 13.50 -2.04
C PRO A 379 54.05 14.51 -2.94
N ASP A 380 54.75 15.52 -3.41
CA ASP A 380 54.20 16.42 -4.42
C ASP A 380 54.01 15.66 -5.74
N LYS A 381 52.81 15.75 -6.31
CA LYS A 381 52.41 15.05 -7.54
C LYS A 381 53.27 15.42 -8.74
N LYS A 382 53.82 16.64 -8.75
CA LYS A 382 54.74 17.11 -9.83
C LYS A 382 56.12 16.52 -9.71
N VAL A 383 56.54 16.11 -8.49
CA VAL A 383 57.86 15.58 -8.19
C VAL A 383 57.86 14.06 -8.23
N ASP A 384 56.89 13.44 -7.58
CA ASP A 384 56.72 11.99 -7.54
C ASP A 384 55.24 11.64 -7.68
N LYS A 385 54.82 11.43 -8.91
CA LYS A 385 53.42 11.08 -9.24
C LYS A 385 53.00 9.71 -8.70
N GLU A 386 53.90 8.73 -8.77
CA GLU A 386 53.60 7.38 -8.31
C GLU A 386 53.48 7.31 -6.80
N GLY A 387 54.43 7.93 -6.08
CA GLY A 387 54.39 8.05 -4.63
C GLY A 387 53.15 8.84 -4.15
N HIS A 388 52.81 9.92 -4.89
CA HIS A 388 51.57 10.68 -4.61
C HIS A 388 50.31 9.83 -4.74
N ASP A 389 50.15 9.12 -5.85
CA ASP A 389 48.97 8.35 -6.17
C ASP A 389 48.83 7.08 -5.27
N ASN A 390 49.96 6.48 -4.87
CA ASN A 390 50.02 5.31 -3.99
C ASN A 390 50.16 5.64 -2.49
N TRP A 391 50.27 6.89 -2.09
CA TRP A 391 50.53 7.26 -0.70
C TRP A 391 49.53 6.67 0.30
N GLY A 392 48.23 6.79 0.04
CA GLY A 392 47.16 6.21 0.90
C GLY A 392 47.25 4.69 1.01
N MET A 393 47.57 4.00 -0.10
CA MET A 393 47.82 2.56 -0.11
C MET A 393 49.00 2.18 0.77
N ASN A 394 50.10 2.96 0.73
CA ASN A 394 51.26 2.71 1.54
C ASN A 394 50.96 2.94 3.03
N MET A 395 50.18 3.96 3.38
CA MET A 395 49.73 4.17 4.78
C MET A 395 48.84 3.02 5.25
N ALA A 396 47.90 2.57 4.43
CA ALA A 396 47.06 1.40 4.74
C ALA A 396 47.92 0.14 4.95
N ARG A 397 48.89 -0.14 4.07
CA ARG A 397 49.86 -1.26 4.25
C ARG A 397 50.63 -1.18 5.56
N LEU A 398 51.10 0.01 5.97
CA LEU A 398 51.77 0.19 7.25
C LEU A 398 50.87 -0.12 8.43
N LEU A 399 49.60 0.29 8.34
CA LEU A 399 48.62 0.04 9.38
C LEU A 399 48.29 -1.46 9.53
N PHE A 400 48.13 -2.17 8.41
CA PHE A 400 47.76 -3.57 8.40
C PHE A 400 48.94 -4.55 8.51
N LYS A 401 50.17 -4.11 8.19
CA LYS A 401 51.35 -4.94 8.27
C LYS A 401 51.70 -5.29 9.71
N GLY A 402 51.65 -6.54 10.07
CA GLY A 402 51.85 -7.03 11.43
C GLY A 402 50.59 -7.22 12.26
N GLY A 403 49.41 -7.26 11.61
CA GLY A 403 48.10 -7.47 12.20
C GLY A 403 47.36 -6.18 12.55
N TYR A 404 46.20 -6.03 11.98
CA TYR A 404 45.33 -4.89 12.28
C TYR A 404 44.80 -4.96 13.72
N ARG A 405 45.01 -3.93 14.52
CA ARG A 405 44.66 -3.86 15.94
C ARG A 405 43.37 -3.09 16.24
N GLY A 406 42.78 -2.48 15.24
CA GLY A 406 41.52 -1.76 15.37
C GLY A 406 40.29 -2.67 15.37
N PRO A 407 39.12 -2.09 15.67
CA PRO A 407 37.88 -2.84 15.65
C PRO A 407 37.55 -3.28 14.21
N HIS A 408 37.09 -4.53 14.05
CA HIS A 408 36.75 -5.07 12.74
C HIS A 408 35.85 -6.30 12.85
N LEU A 409 35.12 -6.54 11.76
CA LEU A 409 34.40 -7.77 11.50
C LEU A 409 35.17 -8.62 10.49
N ARG A 410 35.18 -9.92 10.70
CA ARG A 410 35.69 -10.91 9.74
C ARG A 410 34.56 -11.74 9.21
N ILE A 411 34.30 -11.65 7.91
CA ILE A 411 33.30 -12.46 7.23
C ILE A 411 34.00 -13.67 6.64
N HIS A 412 33.70 -14.85 7.16
CA HIS A 412 34.36 -16.09 6.80
C HIS A 412 33.71 -16.77 5.63
N SER A 413 32.39 -16.73 5.56
CA SER A 413 31.62 -17.26 4.44
C SER A 413 30.26 -16.58 4.29
N LEU A 414 29.79 -16.55 3.06
CA LEU A 414 28.42 -16.13 2.71
C LEU A 414 27.85 -17.13 1.71
N LYS A 415 26.71 -17.74 2.05
CA LYS A 415 25.95 -18.63 1.17
C LYS A 415 24.63 -17.95 0.78
N VAL A 416 24.32 -17.93 -0.50
CA VAL A 416 23.06 -17.40 -1.06
C VAL A 416 22.38 -18.57 -1.79
N GLU A 417 21.37 -19.15 -1.18
CA GLU A 417 20.72 -20.39 -1.60
C GLU A 417 19.26 -20.12 -2.00
N PRO A 418 18.86 -20.42 -3.25
CA PRO A 418 17.46 -20.25 -3.66
C PRO A 418 16.57 -21.31 -3.01
N LEU A 419 15.43 -20.89 -2.50
CA LEU A 419 14.41 -21.78 -1.94
C LEU A 419 13.31 -21.98 -2.99
N LEU A 420 13.45 -22.97 -3.84
CA LEU A 420 12.55 -23.16 -4.98
C LEU A 420 11.29 -23.97 -4.64
N GLY A 421 11.27 -24.66 -3.53
CA GLY A 421 10.13 -25.49 -3.13
C GLY A 421 9.88 -26.70 -4.04
N ALA A 422 8.70 -27.27 -3.88
CA ALA A 422 8.23 -28.39 -4.73
C ALA A 422 7.87 -27.91 -6.14
N TRP A 423 8.01 -28.78 -7.11
CA TRP A 423 7.59 -28.52 -8.50
C TRP A 423 6.74 -29.68 -9.03
N PRO A 424 5.56 -29.45 -9.61
CA PRO A 424 4.87 -28.16 -9.74
C PRO A 424 4.53 -27.52 -8.38
N PRO A 425 4.44 -26.17 -8.30
CA PRO A 425 4.10 -25.49 -7.06
C PRO A 425 2.66 -25.78 -6.64
N ARG A 426 2.35 -25.53 -5.36
CA ARG A 426 1.01 -25.72 -4.79
C ARG A 426 -0.08 -24.98 -5.56
N SER A 427 0.23 -23.79 -6.10
CA SER A 427 -0.68 -23.02 -6.96
C SER A 427 -1.20 -23.84 -8.14
N HIS A 428 -0.35 -24.66 -8.76
CA HIS A 428 -0.74 -25.53 -9.86
C HIS A 428 -1.44 -26.81 -9.35
N THR A 429 -0.81 -27.55 -8.43
CA THR A 429 -1.33 -28.86 -7.99
C THR A 429 -2.68 -28.77 -7.31
N ALA A 430 -2.96 -27.68 -6.56
CA ALA A 430 -4.24 -27.45 -5.90
C ALA A 430 -5.36 -27.07 -6.88
N LEU A 431 -5.01 -26.43 -8.01
CA LEU A 431 -5.99 -25.98 -9.01
C LEU A 431 -6.32 -27.02 -10.07
N TYR A 432 -5.38 -27.93 -10.37
CA TYR A 432 -5.54 -28.87 -11.49
C TYR A 432 -5.54 -30.35 -11.10
N GLY A 433 -5.24 -30.69 -9.85
CA GLY A 433 -5.24 -32.06 -9.38
C GLY A 433 -4.38 -32.99 -10.26
N SER A 434 -5.01 -34.05 -10.77
CA SER A 434 -4.38 -34.99 -11.72
C SER A 434 -4.38 -34.50 -13.16
N ALA A 435 -5.10 -33.40 -13.45
CA ALA A 435 -5.33 -32.86 -14.79
C ALA A 435 -5.92 -33.86 -15.79
N SER A 436 -6.74 -34.80 -15.29
CA SER A 436 -7.39 -35.83 -16.16
C SER A 436 -8.42 -35.19 -17.11
N GLY A 437 -9.05 -34.10 -16.71
CA GLY A 437 -10.09 -33.42 -17.48
C GLY A 437 -11.44 -34.15 -17.46
N GLU A 438 -11.60 -35.14 -16.59
CA GLU A 438 -12.89 -35.83 -16.39
C GLU A 438 -13.88 -34.93 -15.66
N GLU A 439 -15.16 -35.01 -15.99
CA GLU A 439 -16.23 -34.15 -15.44
C GLU A 439 -16.27 -34.19 -13.92
N GLU A 440 -16.11 -35.37 -13.32
CA GLU A 440 -16.13 -35.51 -11.86
C GLU A 440 -14.94 -34.80 -11.19
N GLU A 441 -13.77 -34.86 -11.81
CA GLU A 441 -12.59 -34.10 -11.34
C GLU A 441 -12.82 -32.60 -11.50
N ILE A 442 -13.34 -32.14 -12.62
CA ILE A 442 -13.66 -30.74 -12.87
C ILE A 442 -14.63 -30.24 -11.79
N ARG A 443 -15.72 -31.00 -11.54
CA ARG A 443 -16.72 -30.64 -10.51
C ARG A 443 -16.08 -30.54 -9.13
N ARG A 444 -15.27 -31.51 -8.74
CA ARG A 444 -14.58 -31.55 -7.45
C ARG A 444 -13.62 -30.36 -7.28
N LEU A 445 -12.82 -30.04 -8.31
CA LEU A 445 -11.88 -28.94 -8.29
C LEU A 445 -12.59 -27.58 -8.20
N LEU A 446 -13.64 -27.40 -9.02
CA LEU A 446 -14.43 -26.15 -9.01
C LEU A 446 -15.20 -25.99 -7.70
N LEU A 447 -15.73 -27.06 -7.12
CA LEU A 447 -16.44 -26.99 -5.82
C LEU A 447 -15.47 -26.58 -4.70
N SER A 448 -14.34 -27.27 -4.57
CA SER A 448 -13.33 -26.94 -3.58
C SER A 448 -12.77 -25.50 -3.73
N PHE A 449 -12.61 -25.06 -4.98
CA PHE A 449 -12.21 -23.69 -5.25
C PHE A 449 -13.31 -22.70 -4.90
N ALA A 450 -14.56 -22.98 -5.25
CA ALA A 450 -15.70 -22.12 -4.97
C ALA A 450 -15.93 -21.94 -3.47
N GLU A 451 -15.78 -22.98 -2.64
CA GLU A 451 -15.88 -22.88 -1.19
C GLU A 451 -14.87 -21.88 -0.61
N ARG A 452 -13.64 -21.94 -1.06
CA ARG A 452 -12.60 -20.97 -0.68
C ARG A 452 -12.86 -19.57 -1.27
N CYS A 453 -13.24 -19.51 -2.54
CA CYS A 453 -13.54 -18.29 -3.27
C CYS A 453 -14.70 -17.51 -2.64
N PHE A 454 -15.78 -18.21 -2.29
CA PHE A 454 -16.98 -17.62 -1.67
C PHE A 454 -16.91 -17.57 -0.13
N ARG A 455 -15.85 -18.16 0.46
CA ARG A 455 -15.59 -18.14 1.90
C ARG A 455 -16.72 -18.75 2.73
N ARG A 456 -17.40 -19.76 2.18
CA ARG A 456 -18.53 -20.49 2.79
C ARG A 456 -18.69 -21.85 2.14
N PRO A 457 -19.46 -22.77 2.74
CA PRO A 457 -19.89 -23.99 2.06
C PRO A 457 -20.67 -23.65 0.77
N VAL A 458 -20.46 -24.45 -0.27
CA VAL A 458 -21.06 -24.29 -1.59
C VAL A 458 -21.73 -25.60 -1.99
N GLU A 459 -22.98 -25.54 -2.46
CA GLU A 459 -23.66 -26.71 -2.96
C GLU A 459 -23.22 -27.05 -4.39
N ALA A 460 -23.24 -28.33 -4.75
CA ALA A 460 -22.83 -28.78 -6.07
C ALA A 460 -23.64 -28.11 -7.20
N ALA A 461 -24.88 -27.82 -6.97
CA ALA A 461 -25.73 -27.10 -7.93
C ALA A 461 -25.28 -25.67 -8.23
N GLU A 462 -24.60 -25.00 -7.28
CA GLU A 462 -24.07 -23.63 -7.46
C GLU A 462 -22.87 -23.61 -8.43
N VAL A 463 -22.08 -24.69 -8.48
CA VAL A 463 -20.92 -24.77 -9.36
C VAL A 463 -21.24 -25.36 -10.73
N GLU A 464 -22.41 -25.98 -10.92
CA GLU A 464 -22.79 -26.64 -12.17
C GLU A 464 -22.68 -25.74 -13.41
N PRO A 465 -23.08 -24.44 -13.41
CA PRO A 465 -22.88 -23.58 -14.56
C PRO A 465 -21.41 -23.40 -14.97
N TYR A 466 -20.50 -23.39 -14.00
CA TYR A 466 -19.08 -23.28 -14.22
C TYR A 466 -18.47 -24.61 -14.73
N VAL A 467 -18.99 -25.76 -14.25
CA VAL A 467 -18.63 -27.08 -14.78
C VAL A 467 -18.99 -27.17 -16.26
N GLN A 468 -20.23 -26.77 -16.60
CA GLN A 468 -20.67 -26.76 -18.01
C GLN A 468 -19.87 -25.79 -18.88
N LEU A 469 -19.46 -24.64 -18.33
CA LEU A 469 -18.55 -23.72 -19.01
C LEU A 469 -17.22 -24.41 -19.34
N VAL A 470 -16.59 -25.07 -18.38
CA VAL A 470 -15.30 -25.74 -18.55
C VAL A 470 -15.42 -26.89 -19.57
N LEU A 471 -16.46 -27.74 -19.45
CA LEU A 471 -16.70 -28.84 -20.39
C LEU A 471 -16.90 -28.33 -21.82
N LYS A 472 -17.65 -27.25 -21.98
CA LYS A 472 -17.87 -26.61 -23.28
C LYS A 472 -16.57 -26.07 -23.88
N GLN A 473 -15.74 -25.44 -23.06
CA GLN A 473 -14.43 -24.92 -23.50
C GLN A 473 -13.43 -26.04 -23.81
N GLN A 474 -13.49 -27.14 -23.06
CA GLN A 474 -12.66 -28.31 -23.29
C GLN A 474 -13.08 -29.08 -24.56
N ALA A 475 -14.40 -29.23 -24.79
CA ALA A 475 -14.97 -29.93 -25.95
C ALA A 475 -14.97 -29.06 -27.21
N GLY A 476 -14.88 -27.75 -27.05
CA GLY A 476 -14.84 -26.83 -28.17
C GLY A 476 -13.57 -27.04 -28.98
N PRO A 477 -13.65 -27.06 -30.33
CA PRO A 477 -12.42 -26.98 -31.13
C PRO A 477 -11.67 -25.72 -30.68
N VAL A 478 -10.38 -25.84 -30.37
CA VAL A 478 -9.49 -24.69 -30.42
C VAL A 478 -9.50 -24.24 -31.88
N VAL A 479 -10.45 -23.34 -32.19
CA VAL A 479 -10.49 -22.72 -33.49
C VAL A 479 -9.29 -21.77 -33.50
N ARG A 480 -8.12 -22.31 -33.85
CA ARG A 480 -7.05 -21.49 -34.35
C ARG A 480 -7.60 -20.90 -35.62
N ALA A 481 -7.89 -19.58 -35.63
CA ALA A 481 -8.01 -18.88 -36.88
C ALA A 481 -6.78 -19.26 -37.70
N ALA A 482 -7.01 -19.87 -38.88
CA ALA A 482 -5.89 -20.24 -39.75
C ALA A 482 -5.10 -18.95 -40.00
N GLY A 483 -3.84 -18.89 -39.55
CA GLY A 483 -3.04 -17.70 -39.66
C GLY A 483 -2.71 -17.43 -41.14
N GLY A 484 -2.94 -16.19 -41.57
CA GLY A 484 -2.57 -15.74 -42.91
C GLY A 484 -3.75 -15.56 -43.87
N ILE A 485 -3.48 -14.89 -44.96
CA ILE A 485 -4.41 -14.62 -46.05
C ILE A 485 -4.24 -15.75 -47.05
N LYS A 486 -5.31 -16.47 -47.41
CA LYS A 486 -5.34 -17.50 -48.45
C LYS A 486 -5.12 -16.86 -49.82
N ASP A 487 -4.39 -17.55 -50.67
CA ASP A 487 -4.15 -17.15 -52.05
C ASP A 487 -3.65 -15.74 -52.22
N LEU A 488 -2.86 -15.25 -51.29
CA LEU A 488 -2.39 -13.86 -51.22
C LEU A 488 -1.50 -13.55 -52.43
N ARG A 489 -1.92 -12.57 -53.19
CA ARG A 489 -1.20 -12.03 -54.33
C ARG A 489 -0.88 -10.56 -54.07
N TYR A 490 0.16 -10.07 -54.77
CA TYR A 490 0.54 -8.68 -54.72
C TYR A 490 0.78 -8.10 -56.10
N ARG A 491 0.54 -6.79 -56.25
CA ARG A 491 0.91 -5.96 -57.41
C ARG A 491 1.71 -4.77 -56.93
N VAL A 492 2.79 -4.43 -57.59
CA VAL A 492 3.64 -3.26 -57.31
C VAL A 492 3.46 -2.21 -58.40
N TYR A 493 3.34 -0.97 -57.93
CA TYR A 493 3.19 0.21 -58.81
C TYR A 493 4.32 1.20 -58.48
N GLU A 494 4.77 1.90 -59.52
CA GLU A 494 5.77 2.96 -59.38
C GLU A 494 5.12 4.32 -59.55
N GLY A 495 5.36 5.23 -58.63
CA GLY A 495 4.79 6.58 -58.71
C GLY A 495 5.00 7.36 -57.39
N LYS A 496 4.86 8.65 -57.47
CA LYS A 496 4.97 9.57 -56.36
C LYS A 496 3.59 10.11 -56.04
N TRP A 497 3.05 9.66 -54.91
CA TRP A 497 1.70 10.08 -54.48
C TRP A 497 1.77 10.65 -53.04
N ASP A 498 0.89 11.61 -52.77
CA ASP A 498 0.65 12.15 -51.43
C ASP A 498 -0.63 11.60 -50.77
N LYS A 499 -1.38 10.80 -51.56
CA LYS A 499 -2.59 10.06 -51.17
C LYS A 499 -2.65 8.74 -51.91
N LEU A 500 -3.48 7.82 -51.45
CA LEU A 500 -3.72 6.54 -52.13
C LEU A 500 -4.19 6.81 -53.57
N PRO A 501 -3.45 6.32 -54.57
CA PRO A 501 -3.87 6.47 -55.98
C PRO A 501 -5.01 5.51 -56.29
N ASP A 502 -5.68 5.77 -57.42
CA ASP A 502 -6.55 4.78 -58.00
C ASP A 502 -5.71 3.70 -58.71
N PHE A 503 -5.44 2.64 -57.96
CA PHE A 503 -4.61 1.53 -58.43
C PHE A 503 -5.20 0.79 -59.63
N GLU A 504 -6.53 0.87 -59.89
CA GLU A 504 -7.17 0.26 -61.05
C GLU A 504 -6.85 1.01 -62.31
N ALA A 505 -6.60 2.31 -62.22
CA ALA A 505 -6.19 3.15 -63.36
C ALA A 505 -4.67 3.03 -63.67
N LEU A 506 -3.90 2.32 -62.83
CA LEU A 506 -2.46 2.22 -62.96
C LEU A 506 -2.04 0.85 -63.52
N LYS A 507 -0.87 0.82 -64.17
CA LYS A 507 -0.29 -0.42 -64.69
C LYS A 507 0.76 -0.95 -63.67
N PRO A 508 0.64 -2.17 -63.18
CA PRO A 508 1.63 -2.71 -62.26
C PRO A 508 2.98 -2.93 -62.95
N VAL A 509 4.08 -2.65 -62.24
CA VAL A 509 5.44 -2.88 -62.70
C VAL A 509 5.95 -4.30 -62.36
N SER A 510 5.36 -4.91 -61.34
CA SER A 510 5.58 -6.32 -61.03
C SER A 510 4.40 -6.89 -60.25
N GLU A 511 4.20 -8.18 -60.30
CA GLU A 511 3.18 -8.90 -59.58
C GLU A 511 3.66 -10.30 -59.16
N GLY A 512 3.03 -10.91 -58.16
CA GLY A 512 3.41 -12.22 -57.69
C GLY A 512 2.48 -12.74 -56.61
N ALA A 513 2.87 -13.90 -56.06
CA ALA A 513 2.14 -14.53 -54.96
C ALA A 513 2.97 -14.56 -53.67
N LEU A 514 2.28 -14.52 -52.50
CA LEU A 514 2.89 -14.67 -51.20
C LEU A 514 2.35 -15.94 -50.54
N PRO A 515 2.95 -17.09 -50.79
CA PRO A 515 2.45 -18.42 -50.36
C PRO A 515 2.35 -18.55 -48.83
N LYS A 516 3.08 -17.72 -48.07
CA LYS A 516 3.05 -17.75 -46.57
C LYS A 516 1.80 -17.01 -46.04
N GLY A 517 1.04 -16.35 -46.88
CA GLY A 517 -0.19 -15.69 -46.48
C GLY A 517 -0.02 -14.39 -45.65
N PHE A 518 1.18 -13.80 -45.66
CA PHE A 518 1.43 -12.55 -44.94
C PHE A 518 1.82 -11.41 -45.89
N ILE A 519 1.22 -10.24 -45.74
CA ILE A 519 1.57 -9.02 -46.43
C ILE A 519 3.03 -8.67 -46.10
N ASP A 520 3.83 -8.56 -47.15
CA ASP A 520 5.26 -8.20 -47.09
C ASP A 520 5.53 -7.08 -48.10
N ILE A 521 5.62 -5.84 -47.64
CA ILE A 521 5.93 -4.67 -48.50
C ILE A 521 7.38 -4.73 -49.02
N GLY A 522 8.25 -5.53 -48.37
CA GLY A 522 9.65 -5.71 -48.80
C GLY A 522 9.79 -6.39 -50.16
N VAL A 523 8.77 -7.13 -50.66
CA VAL A 523 8.80 -7.76 -51.97
C VAL A 523 8.76 -6.74 -53.13
N SER A 524 8.44 -5.49 -52.88
CA SER A 524 8.55 -4.40 -53.84
C SER A 524 9.98 -4.16 -54.29
N GLY A 525 10.98 -4.50 -53.49
CA GLY A 525 12.39 -4.19 -53.70
C GLY A 525 12.74 -2.70 -53.67
N ARG A 526 11.79 -1.86 -53.27
CA ARG A 526 11.88 -0.40 -53.33
C ARG A 526 11.90 0.22 -51.93
N LYS A 527 12.50 1.39 -51.81
CA LYS A 527 12.59 2.14 -50.57
C LYS A 527 11.68 3.39 -50.58
N GLU A 528 11.26 3.89 -51.71
CA GLU A 528 10.47 5.12 -51.89
C GLU A 528 9.71 5.12 -53.20
N TYR A 529 8.66 5.92 -53.29
CA TYR A 529 7.85 6.21 -54.50
C TYR A 529 7.25 4.96 -55.14
N PHE A 530 6.60 4.11 -54.32
CA PHE A 530 5.91 2.92 -54.81
C PHE A 530 4.55 2.73 -54.11
N GLY A 531 3.68 2.01 -54.81
CA GLY A 531 2.43 1.54 -54.25
C GLY A 531 2.29 0.04 -54.35
N MET A 532 1.49 -0.55 -53.52
CA MET A 532 1.21 -1.99 -53.53
C MET A 532 -0.26 -2.28 -53.27
N VAL A 533 -0.75 -3.27 -53.98
CA VAL A 533 -2.06 -3.87 -53.75
C VAL A 533 -1.86 -5.32 -53.38
N PHE A 534 -2.48 -5.76 -52.31
CA PHE A 534 -2.50 -7.15 -51.88
C PHE A 534 -3.94 -7.66 -51.90
N GLU A 535 -4.16 -8.82 -52.48
CA GLU A 535 -5.49 -9.44 -52.58
C GLU A 535 -5.43 -10.91 -52.21
N GLY A 536 -6.46 -11.37 -51.53
CA GLY A 536 -6.58 -12.76 -51.09
C GLY A 536 -7.88 -12.96 -50.28
N ALA A 537 -7.94 -13.98 -49.47
CA ALA A 537 -9.09 -14.26 -48.63
C ALA A 537 -8.69 -14.58 -47.20
N ILE A 538 -9.51 -14.11 -46.26
CA ILE A 538 -9.44 -14.50 -44.85
C ILE A 538 -10.63 -15.38 -44.50
N GLU A 539 -10.48 -16.25 -43.53
CA GLU A 539 -11.55 -17.13 -43.06
C GLU A 539 -12.02 -16.74 -41.70
N ALA A 540 -13.26 -16.23 -41.58
CA ALA A 540 -13.91 -15.95 -40.34
C ALA A 540 -14.44 -17.30 -39.76
N PRO A 541 -13.92 -17.77 -38.62
CA PRO A 541 -14.28 -19.07 -38.07
C PRO A 541 -15.69 -19.14 -37.49
N LYS A 542 -16.33 -18.01 -37.22
CA LYS A 542 -17.70 -17.87 -36.75
C LYS A 542 -18.28 -16.52 -37.19
N ALA A 543 -19.60 -16.44 -37.30
CA ALA A 543 -20.26 -15.16 -37.47
C ALA A 543 -20.14 -14.29 -36.21
N GLY A 544 -19.88 -13.00 -36.39
CA GLY A 544 -19.80 -12.03 -35.27
C GLY A 544 -18.93 -10.82 -35.54
N GLU A 545 -18.75 -10.00 -34.52
CA GLU A 545 -17.93 -8.78 -34.59
C GLU A 545 -16.43 -9.10 -34.57
N TYR A 546 -15.70 -8.55 -35.53
CA TYR A 546 -14.24 -8.65 -35.64
C TYR A 546 -13.58 -7.29 -35.58
N LEU A 547 -12.47 -7.20 -34.87
CA LEU A 547 -11.64 -6.01 -34.79
C LEU A 547 -10.46 -6.12 -35.77
N PHE A 548 -10.36 -5.20 -36.69
CA PHE A 548 -9.20 -5.02 -37.58
C PHE A 548 -8.34 -3.88 -37.07
N GLU A 549 -7.03 -4.06 -37.17
CA GLU A 549 -6.02 -3.11 -36.74
C GLU A 549 -4.94 -2.97 -37.81
N MET A 550 -4.51 -1.75 -38.07
CA MET A 550 -3.50 -1.43 -39.07
C MET A 550 -2.62 -0.27 -38.59
N ALA A 551 -1.32 -0.36 -38.83
CA ALA A 551 -0.39 0.75 -38.72
C ALA A 551 0.49 0.78 -39.96
N SER A 552 0.51 1.92 -40.64
CA SER A 552 1.28 2.18 -41.86
C SER A 552 2.08 3.45 -41.73
N ASP A 553 3.26 3.47 -42.35
CA ASP A 553 4.02 4.65 -42.67
C ASP A 553 3.62 5.02 -44.11
N ASP A 554 3.05 6.22 -44.26
CA ASP A 554 2.25 6.68 -45.40
C ASP A 554 0.90 5.92 -45.59
N GLY A 555 0.16 6.25 -46.60
CA GLY A 555 -1.25 5.87 -46.75
C GLY A 555 -1.50 4.39 -46.98
N ALA A 556 -2.50 3.87 -46.29
CA ALA A 556 -2.97 2.51 -46.47
C ALA A 556 -4.48 2.35 -46.25
N ARG A 557 -5.05 1.31 -46.87
CA ARG A 557 -6.47 0.97 -46.78
C ARG A 557 -6.69 -0.54 -46.72
N ILE A 558 -7.64 -0.96 -45.90
CA ILE A 558 -8.13 -2.35 -45.86
C ILE A 558 -9.58 -2.38 -46.32
N LEU A 559 -9.88 -3.25 -47.27
CA LEU A 559 -11.23 -3.50 -47.78
C LEU A 559 -11.56 -5.01 -47.57
N LEU A 560 -12.80 -5.30 -47.18
CA LEU A 560 -13.36 -6.64 -47.10
C LEU A 560 -14.59 -6.72 -47.99
N GLY A 561 -14.60 -7.64 -48.94
CA GLY A 561 -15.67 -7.79 -49.93
C GLY A 561 -15.97 -6.51 -50.71
N GLY A 562 -14.96 -5.64 -50.88
CA GLY A 562 -15.10 -4.34 -51.50
C GLY A 562 -15.54 -3.21 -50.55
N GLN A 563 -15.92 -3.49 -49.30
CA GLN A 563 -16.27 -2.50 -48.30
C GLN A 563 -15.00 -2.00 -47.59
N GLU A 564 -14.83 -0.69 -47.49
CA GLU A 564 -13.72 -0.08 -46.75
C GLU A 564 -13.91 -0.29 -45.25
N VAL A 565 -12.92 -0.92 -44.61
CA VAL A 565 -12.89 -1.21 -43.14
C VAL A 565 -11.99 -0.23 -42.44
N ILE A 566 -10.78 0.01 -42.96
CA ILE A 566 -9.83 0.97 -42.41
C ILE A 566 -9.27 1.81 -43.56
N LEU A 567 -9.32 3.13 -43.39
CA LEU A 567 -8.59 4.08 -44.23
C LEU A 567 -7.66 4.92 -43.35
N HIS A 568 -6.38 4.94 -43.73
CA HIS A 568 -5.38 5.85 -43.17
C HIS A 568 -4.57 6.41 -44.33
N ASP A 569 -5.06 7.50 -44.89
CA ASP A 569 -4.52 8.07 -46.13
C ASP A 569 -3.68 9.31 -45.88
N GLY A 570 -2.78 9.63 -46.81
CA GLY A 570 -1.89 10.79 -46.78
C GLY A 570 -0.46 10.44 -46.32
N LEU A 571 0.37 11.47 -46.13
CA LEU A 571 1.76 11.35 -45.67
C LEU A 571 1.80 11.46 -44.15
N HIS A 572 2.21 10.39 -43.50
CA HIS A 572 2.26 10.32 -42.01
C HIS A 572 3.20 9.21 -41.56
N GLY A 573 3.66 9.31 -40.29
CA GLY A 573 4.37 8.19 -39.63
C GLY A 573 3.43 7.07 -39.18
N PRO A 574 3.97 5.92 -38.72
CA PRO A 574 3.18 4.76 -38.39
C PRO A 574 2.28 5.02 -37.15
N GLU A 575 0.98 5.20 -37.43
CA GLU A 575 -0.09 5.40 -36.45
C GLU A 575 -1.07 4.20 -36.48
N LEU A 576 -1.50 3.74 -35.32
CA LEU A 576 -2.43 2.62 -35.21
C LEU A 576 -3.88 3.07 -35.41
N LYS A 577 -4.53 2.51 -36.44
CA LYS A 577 -5.97 2.63 -36.73
C LYS A 577 -6.68 1.31 -36.44
N LYS A 578 -7.92 1.40 -35.97
CA LYS A 578 -8.75 0.24 -35.59
C LYS A 578 -10.17 0.44 -36.13
N ALA A 579 -10.76 -0.66 -36.55
CA ALA A 579 -12.17 -0.69 -36.95
C ALA A 579 -12.80 -2.03 -36.60
N LYS A 580 -14.10 -2.01 -36.30
CA LYS A 580 -14.93 -3.18 -36.07
C LYS A 580 -15.84 -3.43 -37.23
N ILE A 581 -16.02 -4.70 -37.59
CA ILE A 581 -16.92 -5.14 -38.64
C ILE A 581 -17.57 -6.46 -38.30
N ASP A 582 -18.86 -6.62 -38.59
CA ASP A 582 -19.54 -7.90 -38.47
C ASP A 582 -19.28 -8.75 -39.71
N LEU A 583 -18.76 -9.98 -39.50
CA LEU A 583 -18.53 -10.95 -40.57
C LEU A 583 -19.41 -12.18 -40.35
N ALA A 584 -19.91 -12.72 -41.48
CA ALA A 584 -20.48 -14.06 -41.47
C ALA A 584 -19.40 -15.12 -41.29
N GLU A 585 -19.77 -16.32 -40.90
CA GLU A 585 -18.87 -17.47 -40.90
C GLU A 585 -18.47 -17.82 -42.31
N GLY A 586 -17.17 -18.05 -42.58
CA GLY A 586 -16.65 -18.43 -43.88
C GLY A 586 -15.60 -17.48 -44.43
N GLU A 587 -15.42 -17.58 -45.75
CA GLU A 587 -14.38 -16.86 -46.48
C GLU A 587 -14.80 -15.45 -46.87
N HIS A 588 -13.92 -14.47 -46.64
CA HIS A 588 -14.10 -13.08 -47.01
C HIS A 588 -12.92 -12.59 -47.83
N LEU A 589 -13.20 -12.01 -49.01
CA LEU A 589 -12.17 -11.39 -49.82
C LEU A 589 -11.58 -10.18 -49.13
N ILE A 590 -10.26 -10.13 -48.99
CA ILE A 590 -9.53 -9.00 -48.42
C ILE A 590 -8.67 -8.37 -49.51
N ARG A 591 -8.73 -7.02 -49.56
CA ARG A 591 -7.83 -6.20 -50.39
C ARG A 591 -7.17 -5.17 -49.48
N VAL A 592 -5.84 -5.07 -49.57
CA VAL A 592 -5.04 -4.07 -48.87
C VAL A 592 -4.27 -3.25 -49.89
N GLU A 593 -4.41 -1.94 -49.74
CA GLU A 593 -3.70 -0.96 -50.58
C GLU A 593 -2.74 -0.16 -49.71
N TYR A 594 -1.57 0.12 -50.24
CA TYR A 594 -0.50 0.81 -49.52
C TYR A 594 0.33 1.65 -50.51
N PHE A 595 0.78 2.81 -50.10
CA PHE A 595 1.82 3.52 -50.82
C PHE A 595 2.89 4.05 -49.90
N ALA A 596 4.11 4.22 -50.42
CA ALA A 596 5.25 4.77 -49.70
C ALA A 596 5.80 5.98 -50.51
N TYR A 597 5.87 7.15 -49.82
CA TYR A 597 6.46 8.33 -50.40
C TYR A 597 7.98 8.37 -50.20
N GLY A 598 8.45 7.93 -49.04
CA GLY A 598 9.87 7.85 -48.70
C GLY A 598 10.09 7.72 -47.20
N GLY A 599 11.31 7.41 -46.75
CA GLY A 599 11.64 7.25 -45.34
C GLY A 599 11.73 5.78 -44.90
N ASN A 600 11.28 5.54 -43.66
CA ASN A 600 11.26 4.18 -43.07
C ASN A 600 9.91 3.51 -43.33
N ASN A 601 9.75 2.89 -44.46
CA ASN A 601 8.50 2.23 -44.83
C ASN A 601 8.13 1.14 -43.86
N SER A 602 6.91 1.16 -43.36
CA SER A 602 6.39 0.09 -42.49
C SER A 602 4.91 -0.16 -42.73
N PHE A 603 4.52 -1.42 -42.74
CA PHE A 603 3.13 -1.83 -42.76
C PHE A 603 2.91 -3.00 -41.82
N ARG A 604 1.95 -2.84 -40.94
CA ARG A 604 1.56 -3.85 -39.97
C ARG A 604 0.05 -3.92 -39.87
N ALA A 605 -0.50 -5.10 -39.96
CA ALA A 605 -1.93 -5.31 -39.85
C ALA A 605 -2.25 -6.63 -39.16
N GLY A 606 -3.40 -6.69 -38.53
CA GLY A 606 -3.91 -7.89 -37.90
C GLY A 606 -5.40 -7.77 -37.62
N TRP A 607 -6.00 -8.87 -37.18
CA TRP A 607 -7.41 -8.89 -36.82
C TRP A 607 -7.69 -9.90 -35.70
N SER A 608 -8.80 -9.74 -35.00
CA SER A 608 -9.26 -10.63 -33.93
C SER A 608 -10.79 -10.64 -33.87
N GLY A 609 -11.37 -11.78 -33.58
CA GLY A 609 -12.81 -11.88 -33.26
C GLY A 609 -13.03 -11.80 -31.76
N ALA A 610 -14.28 -11.70 -31.32
CA ALA A 610 -14.69 -11.50 -29.94
C ALA A 610 -14.10 -12.49 -28.91
N ASN A 611 -13.64 -13.67 -29.34
CA ASN A 611 -13.03 -14.70 -28.51
C ASN A 611 -11.83 -15.38 -29.20
N SER A 612 -11.14 -14.69 -30.10
CA SER A 612 -9.99 -15.22 -30.83
C SER A 612 -8.72 -14.44 -30.55
N THR A 613 -7.59 -15.15 -30.53
CA THR A 613 -6.27 -14.52 -30.47
C THR A 613 -6.07 -13.62 -31.71
N HIS A 614 -5.36 -12.52 -31.52
CA HIS A 614 -4.98 -11.64 -32.61
C HIS A 614 -4.20 -12.41 -33.69
N VAL A 615 -4.67 -12.33 -34.93
CA VAL A 615 -4.10 -12.95 -36.12
C VAL A 615 -3.34 -11.90 -36.92
N ALA A 616 -2.04 -12.11 -37.14
CA ALA A 616 -1.25 -11.24 -37.98
C ALA A 616 -1.63 -11.41 -39.45
N LEU A 617 -1.88 -10.30 -40.14
CA LEU A 617 -2.05 -10.23 -41.62
C LEU A 617 -0.75 -9.82 -42.31
N SER A 618 0.19 -9.20 -41.60
CA SER A 618 1.46 -8.75 -42.14
C SER A 618 2.63 -9.55 -41.58
N LYS A 619 3.74 -9.59 -42.32
CA LYS A 619 5.01 -10.27 -41.96
C LYS A 619 5.59 -9.67 -40.65
N GLU A 620 5.53 -8.35 -40.51
CA GLU A 620 5.84 -7.71 -39.24
C GLU A 620 4.54 -7.64 -38.42
N PRO A 621 4.47 -8.28 -37.25
CA PRO A 621 3.27 -8.27 -36.44
C PRO A 621 3.03 -6.88 -35.87
N LEU A 622 1.76 -6.48 -35.81
CA LEU A 622 1.31 -5.18 -35.26
C LEU A 622 1.67 -5.01 -33.80
N HIS A 623 1.42 -6.04 -33.05
CA HIS A 623 1.92 -6.19 -31.71
C HIS A 623 3.16 -7.07 -31.80
N LYS A 624 4.27 -6.66 -31.19
CA LYS A 624 5.32 -7.63 -30.88
C LYS A 624 4.61 -8.74 -30.14
N VAL A 625 4.23 -9.79 -30.82
CA VAL A 625 3.90 -11.05 -30.17
C VAL A 625 5.15 -11.31 -29.35
N SER A 626 5.05 -11.13 -28.05
CA SER A 626 6.05 -11.68 -27.16
C SER A 626 6.11 -13.11 -27.62
N GLN A 627 7.16 -13.46 -28.40
CA GLN A 627 7.38 -14.88 -28.68
C GLN A 627 7.30 -15.52 -27.32
N PRO A 628 6.43 -16.53 -27.12
CA PRO A 628 6.45 -17.25 -25.85
C PRO A 628 7.92 -17.53 -25.61
N PRO A 629 8.49 -17.15 -24.46
CA PRO A 629 9.92 -17.33 -24.22
C PRO A 629 10.23 -18.76 -24.63
N LYS A 630 11.27 -18.96 -25.44
CA LYS A 630 11.66 -20.29 -25.95
C LYS A 630 11.59 -21.24 -24.75
N GLY A 631 10.62 -22.18 -24.74
CA GLY A 631 10.37 -23.08 -23.63
C GLY A 631 9.01 -22.95 -22.91
N ARG A 632 8.10 -22.04 -23.29
CA ARG A 632 6.70 -22.14 -22.81
C ARG A 632 6.07 -23.35 -23.51
N GLU A 633 5.82 -24.38 -22.72
CA GLU A 633 4.92 -25.46 -23.12
C GLU A 633 3.57 -24.86 -23.49
N VAL A 634 2.97 -25.40 -24.55
CA VAL A 634 1.59 -25.04 -24.92
C VAL A 634 0.70 -25.37 -23.72
N VAL A 635 0.04 -24.40 -23.16
CA VAL A 635 -0.89 -24.60 -22.02
C VAL A 635 -1.92 -25.66 -22.44
N PRO A 636 -2.03 -26.79 -21.73
CA PRO A 636 -2.95 -27.84 -22.10
C PRO A 636 -4.39 -27.32 -22.23
N PRO A 637 -5.19 -27.81 -23.17
CA PRO A 637 -6.59 -27.38 -23.33
C PRO A 637 -7.40 -27.44 -22.05
N PHE A 638 -7.20 -28.46 -21.24
CA PHE A 638 -7.83 -28.60 -19.92
C PHE A 638 -7.46 -27.44 -18.99
N VAL A 639 -6.19 -27.08 -18.89
CA VAL A 639 -5.73 -26.00 -18.03
C VAL A 639 -6.38 -24.68 -18.44
N ARG A 640 -6.47 -24.41 -19.74
CA ARG A 640 -7.12 -23.20 -20.26
C ARG A 640 -8.62 -23.18 -19.98
N ALA A 641 -9.30 -24.30 -20.19
CA ALA A 641 -10.73 -24.41 -19.87
C ALA A 641 -11.01 -24.19 -18.38
N MET A 642 -10.16 -24.74 -17.50
CA MET A 642 -10.23 -24.50 -16.06
C MET A 642 -9.95 -23.04 -15.68
N GLN A 643 -9.02 -22.35 -16.38
CA GLN A 643 -8.77 -20.91 -16.19
C GLN A 643 -10.06 -20.11 -16.42
N ASP A 644 -10.83 -20.42 -17.48
CA ASP A 644 -12.12 -19.78 -17.75
C ASP A 644 -13.13 -20.01 -16.62
N GLY A 645 -13.23 -21.22 -16.09
CA GLY A 645 -14.06 -21.57 -14.95
C GLY A 645 -13.67 -20.80 -13.66
N TYR A 646 -12.39 -20.77 -13.34
CA TYR A 646 -11.87 -20.04 -12.18
C TYR A 646 -12.06 -18.53 -12.35
N THR A 647 -11.82 -17.99 -13.53
CA THR A 647 -12.03 -16.57 -13.85
C THR A 647 -13.52 -16.20 -13.63
N ALA A 648 -14.44 -17.03 -14.11
CA ALA A 648 -15.87 -16.81 -13.92
C ALA A 648 -16.28 -16.81 -12.44
N LEU A 649 -15.71 -17.72 -11.62
CA LEU A 649 -15.93 -17.76 -10.18
C LEU A 649 -15.38 -16.49 -9.50
N MET A 650 -14.17 -16.06 -9.82
CA MET A 650 -13.52 -14.88 -9.23
C MET A 650 -14.08 -13.54 -9.72
N CYS A 651 -14.80 -13.51 -10.83
CA CYS A 651 -15.54 -12.33 -11.30
C CYS A 651 -17.00 -12.32 -10.83
N SER A 652 -17.45 -13.33 -10.08
CA SER A 652 -18.80 -13.38 -9.57
C SER A 652 -19.02 -12.41 -8.41
N PRO A 653 -20.24 -11.91 -8.20
CA PRO A 653 -20.58 -11.10 -7.04
C PRO A 653 -20.29 -11.81 -5.70
N GLN A 654 -20.33 -13.13 -5.66
CA GLN A 654 -20.05 -13.92 -4.46
C GLN A 654 -18.59 -13.88 -4.02
N PHE A 655 -17.69 -13.68 -4.96
CA PHE A 655 -16.28 -13.45 -4.68
C PHE A 655 -15.99 -11.97 -4.38
N LEU A 656 -16.49 -11.09 -5.24
CA LEU A 656 -16.13 -9.66 -5.23
C LEU A 656 -16.71 -8.91 -4.02
N TYR A 657 -17.81 -9.41 -3.44
CA TYR A 657 -18.48 -8.79 -2.30
C TYR A 657 -18.42 -9.67 -1.05
N LEU A 658 -18.36 -9.00 0.10
CA LEU A 658 -18.56 -9.67 1.38
C LEU A 658 -20.07 -9.79 1.60
N LYS A 659 -20.56 -11.03 1.59
CA LYS A 659 -21.97 -11.31 1.82
C LYS A 659 -22.21 -11.50 3.31
N GLU A 660 -22.99 -10.62 3.89
CA GLU A 660 -23.40 -10.67 5.28
C GLU A 660 -24.92 -10.56 5.35
N SER A 661 -25.55 -11.50 6.03
CA SER A 661 -26.98 -11.46 6.23
C SER A 661 -27.36 -10.49 7.35
N PRO A 662 -28.52 -9.82 7.28
CA PRO A 662 -28.98 -8.97 8.38
C PRO A 662 -29.10 -9.76 9.69
N GLY A 663 -28.75 -9.12 10.79
CA GLY A 663 -28.78 -9.72 12.12
C GLY A 663 -27.44 -10.30 12.56
N MET A 664 -27.49 -11.38 13.35
CA MET A 664 -26.27 -12.02 13.83
C MET A 664 -25.54 -12.73 12.68
N LEU A 665 -24.26 -12.45 12.50
CA LEU A 665 -23.44 -13.13 11.50
C LEU A 665 -23.40 -14.64 11.76
N ASP A 666 -23.47 -15.42 10.70
CA ASP A 666 -23.07 -16.82 10.78
C ASP A 666 -21.55 -16.95 10.97
N ASP A 667 -21.06 -18.15 11.28
CA ASP A 667 -19.65 -18.35 11.60
C ASP A 667 -18.71 -18.12 10.38
N HIS A 668 -19.19 -18.36 9.15
CA HIS A 668 -18.41 -18.10 7.93
C HIS A 668 -18.31 -16.60 7.61
N ALA A 669 -19.40 -15.86 7.79
CA ALA A 669 -19.39 -14.40 7.68
C ALA A 669 -18.50 -13.78 8.78
N LEU A 670 -18.53 -14.32 10.00
CA LEU A 670 -17.65 -13.91 11.10
C LEU A 670 -16.18 -14.20 10.78
N ALA A 671 -15.87 -15.40 10.25
CA ALA A 671 -14.52 -15.76 9.81
C ALA A 671 -14.00 -14.79 8.75
N SER A 672 -14.85 -14.45 7.78
CA SER A 672 -14.53 -13.47 6.74
C SER A 672 -14.28 -12.08 7.32
N ARG A 673 -15.20 -11.54 8.12
CA ARG A 673 -15.07 -10.23 8.74
C ARG A 673 -13.82 -10.12 9.60
N LEU A 674 -13.52 -11.14 10.41
CA LEU A 674 -12.33 -11.22 11.25
C LEU A 674 -11.05 -11.24 10.41
N SER A 675 -11.02 -12.01 9.34
CA SER A 675 -9.87 -12.15 8.48
C SER A 675 -9.60 -10.86 7.67
N TYR A 676 -10.61 -10.27 7.09
CA TYR A 676 -10.45 -8.98 6.38
C TYR A 676 -10.09 -7.84 7.33
N PHE A 677 -10.56 -7.85 8.56
CA PHE A 677 -10.15 -6.89 9.58
C PHE A 677 -8.66 -7.00 9.91
N LEU A 678 -8.17 -8.20 10.27
CA LEU A 678 -6.82 -8.38 10.82
C LEU A 678 -5.75 -8.70 9.77
N TRP A 679 -6.13 -9.21 8.60
CA TRP A 679 -5.21 -9.63 7.55
C TRP A 679 -5.44 -8.95 6.20
N SER A 680 -6.56 -8.22 6.04
CA SER A 680 -7.01 -7.69 4.74
C SER A 680 -7.01 -8.76 3.64
N SER A 681 -7.39 -10.00 4.00
CA SER A 681 -7.40 -11.15 3.11
C SER A 681 -8.48 -12.15 3.54
N MET A 682 -8.70 -13.18 2.70
CA MET A 682 -9.64 -14.25 2.98
C MET A 682 -9.27 -15.08 4.23
N PRO A 683 -10.24 -15.74 4.88
CA PRO A 683 -10.00 -16.69 5.97
C PRO A 683 -9.03 -17.81 5.55
N ASP A 684 -8.16 -18.21 6.48
CA ASP A 684 -7.37 -19.42 6.29
C ASP A 684 -8.19 -20.69 6.62
N GLN A 685 -7.60 -21.85 6.35
CA GLN A 685 -8.30 -23.13 6.56
C GLN A 685 -8.72 -23.32 8.03
N THR A 686 -7.91 -22.87 8.98
CA THR A 686 -8.24 -22.97 10.43
C THR A 686 -9.53 -22.21 10.77
N LEU A 687 -9.69 -21.00 10.25
CA LEU A 687 -10.92 -20.22 10.47
C LEU A 687 -12.12 -20.85 9.77
N MET A 688 -11.92 -21.39 8.57
CA MET A 688 -12.99 -22.07 7.83
C MET A 688 -13.46 -23.36 8.53
N ASP A 689 -12.53 -24.16 9.05
CA ASP A 689 -12.84 -25.38 9.81
C ASP A 689 -13.61 -25.05 11.09
N LEU A 690 -13.16 -24.05 11.86
CA LEU A 690 -13.85 -23.59 13.07
C LEU A 690 -15.26 -23.04 12.77
N ALA A 691 -15.40 -22.34 11.62
CA ALA A 691 -16.71 -21.87 11.16
C ALA A 691 -17.64 -23.03 10.79
N ALA A 692 -17.14 -24.04 10.07
CA ALA A 692 -17.91 -25.23 9.72
C ALA A 692 -18.34 -26.05 10.95
N GLU A 693 -17.51 -26.06 12.00
CA GLU A 693 -17.82 -26.71 13.26
C GLU A 693 -18.74 -25.87 14.19
N GLY A 694 -19.08 -24.64 13.83
CA GLY A 694 -19.88 -23.72 14.64
C GLY A 694 -19.20 -23.28 15.92
N LYS A 695 -17.86 -23.32 15.97
CA LYS A 695 -17.05 -23.03 17.16
C LYS A 695 -16.47 -21.62 17.21
N LEU A 696 -16.52 -20.88 16.12
CA LEU A 696 -15.84 -19.59 16.03
C LEU A 696 -16.45 -18.54 16.95
N ARG A 697 -17.75 -18.67 17.27
CA ARG A 697 -18.45 -17.77 18.20
C ARG A 697 -18.19 -18.08 19.69
N ASP A 698 -17.51 -19.18 20.01
CA ASP A 698 -17.08 -19.43 21.40
C ASP A 698 -16.13 -18.33 21.82
N PRO A 699 -16.37 -17.61 22.93
CA PRO A 699 -15.56 -16.47 23.32
C PRO A 699 -14.07 -16.80 23.61
N LEU A 700 -13.77 -18.04 24.07
CA LEU A 700 -12.39 -18.46 24.32
C LEU A 700 -11.70 -18.84 23.01
N GLU A 701 -12.42 -19.47 22.08
CA GLU A 701 -11.88 -19.79 20.77
C GLU A 701 -11.62 -18.51 19.98
N LEU A 702 -12.56 -17.58 19.99
CA LEU A 702 -12.39 -16.28 19.33
C LEU A 702 -11.15 -15.52 19.85
N ASP A 703 -10.91 -15.53 21.17
CA ASP A 703 -9.69 -14.95 21.76
C ASP A 703 -8.41 -15.66 21.32
N ARG A 704 -8.44 -16.98 21.18
CA ARG A 704 -7.30 -17.76 20.66
C ARG A 704 -7.00 -17.38 19.22
N GLN A 705 -8.04 -17.26 18.40
CA GLN A 705 -7.88 -16.89 16.98
C GLN A 705 -7.39 -15.44 16.84
N ILE A 706 -7.92 -14.47 17.57
CA ILE A 706 -7.42 -13.08 17.56
C ILE A 706 -5.92 -13.08 17.94
N THR A 707 -5.54 -13.81 18.98
CA THR A 707 -4.14 -13.88 19.42
C THR A 707 -3.23 -14.49 18.35
N ARG A 708 -3.67 -15.58 17.71
CA ARG A 708 -2.97 -16.23 16.61
C ARG A 708 -2.79 -15.25 15.44
N MET A 709 -3.88 -14.63 15.02
CA MET A 709 -3.92 -13.74 13.86
C MET A 709 -3.08 -12.48 14.05
N LEU A 710 -3.08 -11.89 15.24
CA LEU A 710 -2.22 -10.77 15.57
C LEU A 710 -0.72 -11.11 15.57
N ARG A 711 -0.35 -12.38 15.78
CA ARG A 711 1.06 -12.84 15.72
C ARG A 711 1.51 -13.21 14.31
N ASP A 712 0.58 -13.49 13.43
CA ASP A 712 0.83 -13.84 12.03
C ASP A 712 1.37 -12.64 11.25
N ASP A 713 2.27 -12.89 10.31
CA ASP A 713 2.87 -11.85 9.44
C ASP A 713 1.82 -11.11 8.61
N LYS A 714 0.69 -11.75 8.27
CA LYS A 714 -0.43 -11.11 7.56
C LYS A 714 -1.02 -9.93 8.33
N SER A 715 -0.88 -9.89 9.67
CA SER A 715 -1.32 -8.76 10.48
C SER A 715 -0.59 -7.45 10.17
N ALA A 716 0.54 -7.49 9.46
CA ALA A 716 1.20 -6.29 8.94
C ALA A 716 0.27 -5.47 8.03
N ALA A 717 -0.72 -6.11 7.37
CA ALA A 717 -1.74 -5.41 6.60
C ALA A 717 -2.62 -4.52 7.51
N PHE A 718 -3.15 -5.07 8.60
CA PHE A 718 -3.90 -4.31 9.60
C PHE A 718 -3.08 -3.14 10.16
N ILE A 719 -1.86 -3.42 10.61
CA ILE A 719 -0.96 -2.42 11.18
C ILE A 719 -0.79 -1.25 10.22
N ARG A 720 -0.48 -1.54 8.96
CA ARG A 720 -0.26 -0.52 7.92
C ARG A 720 -1.54 0.24 7.59
N HIS A 721 -2.59 -0.46 7.26
CA HIS A 721 -3.81 0.13 6.74
C HIS A 721 -4.56 0.92 7.82
N PHE A 722 -4.72 0.34 9.01
CA PHE A 722 -5.40 1.03 10.09
C PHE A 722 -4.63 2.25 10.59
N SER A 723 -3.31 2.13 10.84
CA SER A 723 -2.51 3.28 11.29
C SER A 723 -2.45 4.39 10.23
N SER A 724 -2.37 4.02 8.95
CA SER A 724 -2.42 5.00 7.85
C SER A 724 -3.75 5.73 7.81
N ALA A 725 -4.87 5.00 7.87
CA ALA A 725 -6.21 5.58 7.86
C ALA A 725 -6.45 6.48 9.08
N TRP A 726 -6.15 5.96 10.28
CA TRP A 726 -6.34 6.71 11.52
C TRP A 726 -5.56 8.02 11.55
N LEU A 727 -4.29 8.00 11.12
CA LEU A 727 -3.39 9.15 11.19
C LEU A 727 -3.35 10.00 9.91
N ARG A 728 -4.14 9.65 8.89
CA ARG A 728 -4.19 10.33 7.59
C ARG A 728 -2.85 10.31 6.87
N MET A 729 -2.12 9.19 6.98
CA MET A 729 -0.84 9.02 6.31
C MET A 729 -0.98 8.89 4.77
N ASP A 730 -2.18 8.70 4.25
CA ASP A 730 -2.55 8.84 2.84
C ASP A 730 -2.19 10.20 2.22
N ARG A 731 -2.09 11.24 3.08
CA ARG A 731 -1.67 12.58 2.67
C ARG A 731 -0.15 12.74 2.52
N LEU A 732 0.62 11.79 3.08
CA LEU A 732 2.07 11.81 2.96
C LEU A 732 2.47 11.66 1.48
N GLY A 733 3.28 12.59 0.96
CA GLY A 733 3.69 12.61 -0.44
C GLY A 733 2.76 13.37 -1.39
N LYS A 734 1.49 13.65 -1.02
CA LYS A 734 0.59 14.46 -1.86
C LYS A 734 1.07 15.91 -1.98
N MET A 735 1.65 16.46 -0.92
CA MET A 735 2.29 17.78 -0.90
C MET A 735 3.70 17.66 -0.30
N PRO A 736 4.69 17.21 -1.07
CA PRO A 736 6.03 16.98 -0.54
C PRO A 736 6.70 18.31 -0.17
N PRO A 737 7.52 18.31 0.90
CA PRO A 737 8.25 19.50 1.33
C PRO A 737 9.10 20.10 0.20
N SER A 738 8.94 21.39 -0.03
CA SER A 738 9.62 22.14 -1.11
C SER A 738 10.62 23.16 -0.56
N GLY A 739 11.63 23.48 -1.39
CA GLY A 739 12.67 24.46 -1.05
C GLY A 739 14.04 23.87 -0.73
N GLY A 740 15.07 24.70 -0.77
CA GLY A 740 16.47 24.30 -0.67
C GLY A 740 16.84 23.49 0.59
N ASP A 741 16.24 23.85 1.74
CA ASP A 741 16.53 23.19 3.02
C ASP A 741 15.90 21.79 3.16
N TYR A 742 15.01 21.43 2.24
CA TYR A 742 14.32 20.13 2.23
C TYR A 742 14.77 19.21 1.09
N GLN A 743 15.84 19.57 0.36
CA GLN A 743 16.38 18.71 -0.71
C GLN A 743 16.73 17.30 -0.20
N PHE A 744 17.19 17.19 1.05
CA PHE A 744 17.46 15.89 1.67
C PHE A 744 16.24 14.99 1.69
N TYR A 745 15.02 15.53 1.80
CA TYR A 745 13.79 14.78 1.82
C TYR A 745 13.62 13.94 0.55
N LYS A 746 13.83 14.56 -0.62
CA LYS A 746 13.82 13.89 -1.91
C LYS A 746 15.09 13.04 -2.12
N ASN A 747 16.28 13.61 -1.90
CA ASN A 747 17.56 12.97 -2.20
C ASN A 747 17.80 11.70 -1.37
N LEU A 748 17.34 11.67 -0.12
CA LEU A 748 17.49 10.53 0.79
C LEU A 748 16.20 9.71 0.89
N ARG A 749 15.17 10.02 0.09
CA ARG A 749 13.86 9.33 0.10
C ARG A 749 13.31 9.15 1.51
N VAL A 750 13.16 10.25 2.22
CA VAL A 750 12.76 10.26 3.62
C VAL A 750 11.32 9.80 3.81
N GLU A 751 10.44 10.02 2.84
CA GLU A 751 9.01 9.70 2.91
C GLU A 751 8.70 8.23 3.28
N PRO A 752 9.28 7.21 2.62
CA PRO A 752 9.07 5.82 3.02
C PRO A 752 9.56 5.53 4.45
N LEU A 753 10.61 6.22 4.91
CA LEU A 753 11.11 6.09 6.28
C LEU A 753 10.13 6.67 7.29
N LEU A 754 9.47 7.79 6.96
CA LEU A 754 8.44 8.39 7.81
C LEU A 754 7.24 7.46 7.98
N MET A 755 6.77 6.86 6.89
CA MET A 755 5.71 5.86 6.93
C MET A 755 6.14 4.65 7.78
N LYS A 756 7.34 4.14 7.54
CA LYS A 756 7.88 3.00 8.30
C LYS A 756 8.06 3.34 9.79
N GLN A 757 8.44 4.55 10.14
CA GLN A 757 8.56 4.99 11.53
C GLN A 757 7.21 4.92 12.25
N VAL A 758 6.16 5.46 11.64
CA VAL A 758 4.79 5.48 12.21
C VAL A 758 4.26 4.05 12.36
N THR A 759 4.38 3.23 11.32
CA THR A 759 3.89 1.83 11.37
C THR A 759 4.67 0.98 12.35
N THR A 760 5.99 1.13 12.44
CA THR A 760 6.82 0.41 13.42
C THR A 760 6.46 0.80 14.86
N TYR A 761 6.18 2.10 15.09
CA TYR A 761 5.77 2.57 16.40
C TYR A 761 4.41 1.99 16.82
N PHE A 762 3.43 1.98 15.92
CA PHE A 762 2.13 1.35 16.15
C PHE A 762 2.27 -0.15 16.38
N GLU A 763 3.07 -0.82 15.56
CA GLU A 763 3.34 -2.26 15.67
C GLU A 763 3.95 -2.63 17.02
N ASP A 764 4.94 -1.89 17.50
CA ASP A 764 5.59 -2.16 18.79
C ASP A 764 4.58 -2.13 19.94
N ILE A 765 3.72 -1.13 19.99
CA ILE A 765 2.66 -1.01 21.00
C ILE A 765 1.66 -2.18 20.86
N LEU A 766 1.25 -2.51 19.64
CA LEU A 766 0.33 -3.62 19.39
C LEU A 766 0.95 -4.97 19.81
N ARG A 767 2.18 -5.28 19.36
CA ARG A 767 2.85 -6.55 19.65
C ARG A 767 3.13 -6.77 21.14
N LYS A 768 3.49 -5.72 21.86
CA LYS A 768 3.76 -5.75 23.29
C LYS A 768 2.50 -5.62 24.14
N ASN A 769 1.32 -5.44 23.51
CA ASN A 769 0.09 -5.09 24.21
C ASN A 769 0.29 -3.87 25.12
N GLY A 770 0.94 -2.83 24.57
CA GLY A 770 1.20 -1.56 25.25
C GLY A 770 -0.08 -0.76 25.45
N ARG A 771 0.05 0.33 26.19
CA ARG A 771 -1.08 1.21 26.54
C ARG A 771 -1.34 2.23 25.45
N ILE A 772 -2.59 2.54 25.20
CA ILE A 772 -3.00 3.55 24.21
C ILE A 772 -2.44 4.95 24.54
N GLU A 773 -2.23 5.25 25.81
CA GLU A 773 -1.61 6.48 26.26
C GLU A 773 -0.19 6.69 25.71
N GLU A 774 0.52 5.63 25.33
CA GLU A 774 1.82 5.73 24.67
C GLU A 774 1.73 6.44 23.30
N PHE A 775 0.55 6.44 22.66
CA PHE A 775 0.32 7.24 21.45
C PHE A 775 0.28 8.74 21.73
N ILE A 776 -0.15 9.15 22.93
CA ILE A 776 -0.17 10.55 23.35
C ILE A 776 1.22 11.00 23.75
N ASN A 777 1.87 10.23 24.61
CA ASN A 777 3.18 10.57 25.14
C ASN A 777 4.00 9.30 25.44
N SER A 778 5.26 9.30 25.03
CA SER A 778 6.23 8.26 25.35
C SER A 778 7.63 8.87 25.47
N ASP A 779 8.54 8.14 26.13
CA ASP A 779 9.96 8.50 26.25
C ASP A 779 10.84 7.88 25.17
N TYR A 780 10.22 7.42 24.06
CA TYR A 780 10.92 6.78 22.96
C TYR A 780 10.27 7.05 21.59
N THR A 781 11.04 6.82 20.56
CA THR A 781 10.57 6.73 19.16
C THR A 781 11.45 5.75 18.39
N TYR A 782 11.15 5.57 17.11
CA TYR A 782 11.95 4.77 16.19
C TYR A 782 12.68 5.67 15.21
N MET A 783 13.98 5.52 15.07
CA MET A 783 14.76 6.27 14.08
C MET A 783 15.97 5.48 13.59
N ASN A 784 16.39 5.78 12.39
CA ASN A 784 17.66 5.38 11.81
C ASN A 784 18.58 6.61 11.70
N GLN A 785 19.78 6.45 11.18
CA GLN A 785 20.74 7.54 10.99
C GLN A 785 20.17 8.72 10.19
N THR A 786 19.39 8.44 9.14
CA THR A 786 18.81 9.48 8.29
C THR A 786 17.83 10.34 9.07
N LEU A 787 16.86 9.73 9.76
CA LEU A 787 15.90 10.46 10.58
C LEU A 787 16.59 11.19 11.74
N ALA A 788 17.50 10.52 12.44
CA ALA A 788 18.24 11.08 13.56
C ALA A 788 18.99 12.34 13.14
N LYS A 789 19.80 12.27 12.10
CA LYS A 789 20.62 13.38 11.62
C LYS A 789 19.80 14.54 11.07
N TRP A 790 18.88 14.26 10.16
CA TRP A 790 18.21 15.29 9.36
C TRP A 790 16.96 15.87 10.01
N ILE A 791 16.29 15.12 10.90
CA ILE A 791 15.05 15.55 11.55
C ILE A 791 15.23 15.78 13.05
N TYR A 792 15.81 14.81 13.76
CA TYR A 792 16.01 14.90 15.22
C TYR A 792 17.29 15.62 15.61
N ARG A 793 18.19 15.93 14.65
CA ARG A 793 19.49 16.59 14.86
C ARG A 793 20.37 15.86 15.87
N ARG A 794 20.39 14.53 15.77
CA ARG A 794 21.22 13.63 16.57
C ARG A 794 22.26 12.95 15.68
N GLU A 795 23.49 12.85 16.13
CA GLU A 795 24.60 12.24 15.40
C GLU A 795 25.08 10.91 16.03
N ASP A 796 24.54 10.60 17.22
CA ASP A 796 24.82 9.35 17.95
C ASP A 796 24.12 8.11 17.39
N ILE A 797 23.09 8.29 16.56
CA ILE A 797 22.35 7.20 15.93
C ILE A 797 22.91 6.93 14.55
N ARG A 798 23.41 5.74 14.34
CA ARG A 798 24.02 5.31 13.08
C ARG A 798 23.21 4.15 12.48
N GLY A 799 23.38 3.94 11.16
CA GLY A 799 22.83 2.81 10.43
C GLY A 799 21.49 3.04 9.76
N GLU A 800 21.13 2.09 8.92
CA GLU A 800 19.96 2.19 8.01
C GLU A 800 18.67 1.69 8.66
N GLN A 801 18.77 0.81 9.66
CA GLN A 801 17.61 0.23 10.32
C GLN A 801 16.98 1.16 11.35
N LEU A 802 15.64 1.19 11.37
CA LEU A 802 14.89 1.83 12.45
C LEU A 802 15.09 1.01 13.73
N ARG A 803 15.49 1.70 14.80
CA ARG A 803 15.63 1.13 16.14
C ARG A 803 14.91 2.00 17.16
N ARG A 804 14.50 1.37 18.25
CA ARG A 804 13.93 2.08 19.38
C ARG A 804 14.98 2.94 20.04
N VAL A 805 14.72 4.23 20.16
CA VAL A 805 15.64 5.22 20.74
C VAL A 805 14.94 5.97 21.84
N LYS A 806 15.57 6.06 22.99
CA LYS A 806 15.08 6.86 24.12
C LYS A 806 15.16 8.35 23.78
N LEU A 807 14.12 9.07 24.15
CA LEU A 807 14.01 10.51 24.01
C LEU A 807 14.22 11.19 25.36
N GLU A 808 15.09 12.19 25.38
CA GLU A 808 15.28 13.05 26.56
C GLU A 808 14.47 14.34 26.47
N ASP A 809 14.07 14.70 25.26
CA ASP A 809 13.30 15.90 24.98
C ASP A 809 11.79 15.65 25.15
N PRO A 810 11.15 16.22 26.17
CA PRO A 810 9.73 15.98 26.45
C PRO A 810 8.79 16.56 25.37
N ARG A 811 9.28 17.42 24.49
CA ARG A 811 8.55 17.97 23.34
C ARG A 811 8.26 16.89 22.29
N ARG A 812 9.12 15.88 22.23
CA ARG A 812 9.00 14.69 21.40
C ARG A 812 8.29 13.56 22.13
N GLY A 813 8.04 12.47 21.44
CA GLY A 813 7.37 11.29 21.99
C GLY A 813 5.87 11.27 21.73
N GLY A 814 5.33 10.06 21.71
CA GLY A 814 3.99 9.80 21.19
C GLY A 814 3.95 9.81 19.66
N ILE A 815 2.86 9.25 19.12
CA ILE A 815 2.70 9.11 17.66
C ILE A 815 2.36 10.45 17.00
N PHE A 816 1.68 11.34 17.72
CA PHE A 816 1.17 12.61 17.20
C PHE A 816 2.27 13.64 16.89
N THR A 817 3.46 13.50 17.51
CA THR A 817 4.61 14.37 17.24
C THR A 817 5.61 13.75 16.29
N GLN A 818 5.27 12.61 15.68
CA GLN A 818 6.19 11.99 14.72
C GLN A 818 6.29 12.78 13.42
N PRO A 819 7.48 12.82 12.83
CA PRO A 819 7.74 13.52 11.58
C PRO A 819 6.77 13.18 10.45
N GLY A 820 6.38 11.91 10.31
CA GLY A 820 5.40 11.49 9.31
C GLY A 820 4.06 12.18 9.45
N VAL A 821 3.54 12.28 10.68
CA VAL A 821 2.29 12.98 10.98
C VAL A 821 2.42 14.48 10.73
N MET A 822 3.54 15.08 11.14
CA MET A 822 3.81 16.51 10.92
C MET A 822 3.89 16.85 9.43
N THR A 823 4.44 15.95 8.60
CA THR A 823 4.53 16.12 7.15
C THR A 823 3.16 15.93 6.47
N ALA A 824 2.39 14.92 6.87
CA ALA A 824 1.05 14.65 6.33
C ALA A 824 0.04 15.78 6.66
N THR A 825 0.32 16.58 7.71
CA THR A 825 -0.52 17.70 8.16
C THR A 825 0.06 19.08 7.81
N ALA A 826 1.01 19.14 6.85
CA ALA A 826 1.55 20.37 6.30
C ALA A 826 1.10 20.57 4.84
N ASN A 827 1.28 21.77 4.30
CA ASN A 827 0.92 22.08 2.91
C ASN A 827 2.10 21.99 1.92
N GLY A 828 3.21 21.39 2.35
CA GLY A 828 4.43 21.22 1.53
C GLY A 828 5.32 22.48 1.43
N VAL A 829 4.78 23.67 1.61
CA VAL A 829 5.53 24.95 1.58
C VAL A 829 5.81 25.44 2.99
N ASP A 830 4.78 25.39 3.84
CA ASP A 830 4.83 25.85 5.23
C ASP A 830 3.93 24.98 6.12
N THR A 831 3.99 25.20 7.40
CA THR A 831 3.09 24.58 8.39
C THR A 831 1.69 25.23 8.32
N SER A 832 0.68 24.48 8.72
CA SER A 832 -0.70 24.98 8.78
C SER A 832 -1.31 24.61 10.13
N PRO A 833 -1.43 25.55 11.06
CA PRO A 833 -2.14 25.33 12.32
C PRO A 833 -3.58 24.88 12.10
N ILE A 834 -4.25 25.36 11.03
CA ILE A 834 -5.62 24.94 10.71
C ILE A 834 -5.68 23.46 10.36
N ILE A 835 -4.86 23.01 9.40
CA ILE A 835 -4.84 21.58 8.99
C ILE A 835 -4.49 20.70 10.19
N ARG A 836 -3.51 21.09 11.01
CA ARG A 836 -3.12 20.38 12.22
C ARG A 836 -4.23 20.39 13.27
N GLY A 837 -4.91 21.51 13.43
CA GLY A 837 -6.03 21.66 14.36
C GLY A 837 -7.22 20.79 13.99
N VAL A 838 -7.63 20.81 12.72
CA VAL A 838 -8.68 19.93 12.17
C VAL A 838 -8.28 18.48 12.38
N TRP A 839 -7.04 18.12 12.03
CA TRP A 839 -6.52 16.76 12.18
C TRP A 839 -6.58 16.28 13.64
N VAL A 840 -6.24 17.14 14.62
CA VAL A 840 -6.34 16.79 16.06
C VAL A 840 -7.80 16.56 16.43
N LEU A 841 -8.69 17.44 16.03
CA LEU A 841 -10.12 17.32 16.36
C LEU A 841 -10.72 16.04 15.78
N GLU A 842 -10.42 15.72 14.52
CA GLU A 842 -10.96 14.53 13.82
C GLU A 842 -10.32 13.22 14.28
N ASN A 843 -8.99 13.18 14.33
CA ASN A 843 -8.26 11.90 14.41
C ASN A 843 -7.76 11.61 15.84
N VAL A 844 -7.62 12.61 16.69
CA VAL A 844 -7.22 12.43 18.10
C VAL A 844 -8.42 12.49 19.02
N LEU A 845 -9.23 13.55 18.94
CA LEU A 845 -10.32 13.80 19.87
C LEU A 845 -11.69 13.28 19.41
N GLY A 846 -11.88 13.07 18.11
CA GLY A 846 -13.13 12.56 17.55
C GLY A 846 -14.27 13.58 17.51
N THR A 847 -13.93 14.86 17.48
CA THR A 847 -14.87 15.98 17.42
C THR A 847 -14.60 16.85 16.19
N PRO A 848 -14.87 16.34 14.97
CA PRO A 848 -14.60 17.06 13.74
C PRO A 848 -15.34 18.41 13.73
N PRO A 849 -14.72 19.49 13.24
CA PRO A 849 -15.41 20.75 13.03
C PRO A 849 -16.43 20.60 11.89
N ALA A 850 -17.47 21.43 11.92
CA ALA A 850 -18.38 21.54 10.78
C ALA A 850 -17.62 21.94 9.50
N PRO A 851 -18.01 21.45 8.31
CA PRO A 851 -17.42 21.87 7.07
C PRO A 851 -17.60 23.39 6.88
N PRO A 852 -16.64 24.08 6.23
CA PRO A 852 -16.76 25.51 5.99
C PRO A 852 -17.99 25.78 5.11
N PRO A 853 -18.71 26.89 5.37
CA PRO A 853 -19.78 27.31 4.47
C PRO A 853 -19.28 27.49 3.04
N PRO A 854 -20.10 27.22 2.01
CA PRO A 854 -19.67 27.24 0.61
C PRO A 854 -19.18 28.63 0.12
N ASP A 855 -19.55 29.69 0.78
CA ASP A 855 -19.24 31.09 0.41
C ASP A 855 -17.98 31.65 1.12
N VAL A 856 -17.25 30.82 1.87
CA VAL A 856 -16.01 31.24 2.54
C VAL A 856 -14.82 31.03 1.63
N GLU A 857 -14.16 32.13 1.26
CA GLU A 857 -12.89 32.04 0.53
C GLU A 857 -11.83 31.30 1.38
N PRO A 858 -11.19 30.26 0.82
CA PRO A 858 -10.10 29.59 1.53
C PRO A 858 -8.95 30.55 1.79
N LEU A 859 -8.27 30.40 2.92
CA LEU A 859 -7.03 31.14 3.15
C LEU A 859 -6.06 30.90 1.99
N PRO A 860 -5.34 31.96 1.55
CA PRO A 860 -4.32 31.82 0.53
C PRO A 860 -3.33 30.72 0.93
N THR A 861 -3.08 29.78 0.04
CA THR A 861 -2.06 28.74 0.26
C THR A 861 -0.65 29.34 0.33
N ASP A 862 -0.48 30.55 -0.19
CA ASP A 862 0.76 31.32 -0.16
C ASP A 862 0.72 32.37 0.96
N THR A 863 1.42 32.09 2.03
CA THR A 863 1.53 32.94 3.21
C THR A 863 2.77 33.85 3.18
N ARG A 864 3.39 34.01 2.01
CA ARG A 864 4.69 34.71 1.87
C ARG A 864 4.66 36.19 2.24
N GLU A 865 3.53 36.84 2.19
CA GLU A 865 3.37 38.28 2.47
C GLU A 865 3.07 38.62 3.95
N ALA A 866 2.74 37.62 4.76
CA ALA A 866 2.47 37.88 6.19
C ALA A 866 3.71 37.73 7.05
N THR A 867 3.78 38.51 8.11
CA THR A 867 4.88 38.52 9.07
C THR A 867 4.87 37.24 9.92
N THR A 868 3.69 36.77 10.31
CA THR A 868 3.48 35.51 11.02
C THR A 868 2.17 34.84 10.60
N ILE A 869 2.10 33.51 10.71
CA ILE A 869 0.86 32.76 10.46
C ILE A 869 -0.24 33.16 11.44
N ARG A 870 0.13 33.52 12.67
CA ARG A 870 -0.82 33.98 13.69
C ARG A 870 -1.50 35.30 13.27
N GLU A 871 -0.72 36.25 12.77
CA GLU A 871 -1.29 37.53 12.28
C GLU A 871 -2.27 37.32 11.14
N LEU A 872 -1.98 36.42 10.20
CA LEU A 872 -2.93 36.08 9.15
C LEU A 872 -4.24 35.51 9.69
N LEU A 873 -4.14 34.58 10.64
CA LEU A 873 -5.31 33.93 11.23
C LEU A 873 -6.11 34.92 12.10
N ASP A 874 -5.44 35.85 12.76
CA ASP A 874 -6.12 36.92 13.54
C ASP A 874 -6.92 37.84 12.62
N LEU A 875 -6.37 38.20 11.46
CA LEU A 875 -7.10 38.98 10.44
C LEU A 875 -8.31 38.19 9.89
N HIS A 876 -8.18 36.93 9.64
CA HIS A 876 -9.28 36.08 9.17
C HIS A 876 -10.36 35.91 10.23
N ARG A 877 -9.99 35.78 11.51
CA ARG A 877 -10.89 35.66 12.65
C ARG A 877 -11.62 36.96 13.01
N ALA A 878 -11.22 38.09 12.43
CA ALA A 878 -11.95 39.34 12.60
C ALA A 878 -13.40 39.25 12.08
N ASN A 879 -13.67 38.33 11.15
CA ASN A 879 -15.03 37.96 10.74
C ASN A 879 -15.64 36.97 11.73
N GLU A 880 -16.82 37.29 12.30
CA GLU A 880 -17.49 36.49 13.33
C GLU A 880 -17.87 35.08 12.82
N ALA A 881 -18.27 34.95 11.56
CA ALA A 881 -18.59 33.68 10.94
C ALA A 881 -17.34 32.73 10.91
N CYS A 882 -16.19 33.28 10.52
CA CYS A 882 -14.93 32.53 10.50
C CYS A 882 -14.46 32.19 11.92
N ASN A 883 -14.57 33.14 12.85
CA ASN A 883 -14.14 32.94 14.22
C ASN A 883 -14.92 31.86 14.97
N SER A 884 -16.16 31.57 14.60
CA SER A 884 -16.97 30.51 15.22
C SER A 884 -16.34 29.15 15.16
N CYS A 885 -15.67 28.80 14.04
CA CYS A 885 -14.93 27.57 13.83
C CYS A 885 -13.46 27.68 14.28
N HIS A 886 -12.78 28.79 13.91
CA HIS A 886 -11.35 28.96 14.16
C HIS A 886 -10.98 28.99 15.63
N ARG A 887 -11.83 29.50 16.49
CA ARG A 887 -11.62 29.46 17.96
C ARG A 887 -11.52 28.04 18.55
N LYS A 888 -12.04 27.02 17.84
CA LYS A 888 -11.92 25.62 18.25
C LYS A 888 -10.76 24.94 17.55
N ILE A 889 -10.52 25.27 16.27
CA ILE A 889 -9.52 24.62 15.40
C ILE A 889 -8.11 25.11 15.72
N ASP A 890 -7.90 26.43 15.69
CA ASP A 890 -6.58 27.03 15.75
C ASP A 890 -5.81 26.69 17.04
N PRO A 891 -6.44 26.70 18.24
CA PRO A 891 -5.78 26.32 19.47
C PRO A 891 -5.17 24.91 19.44
N MET A 892 -5.82 23.96 18.76
CA MET A 892 -5.34 22.58 18.63
C MET A 892 -4.13 22.47 17.71
N GLY A 893 -4.02 23.36 16.74
CA GLY A 893 -2.92 23.32 15.76
C GLY A 893 -1.70 24.14 16.16
N PHE A 894 -1.88 25.28 16.85
CA PHE A 894 -0.77 26.14 17.28
C PHE A 894 0.22 25.43 18.19
N ALA A 895 -0.22 24.51 19.04
CA ALA A 895 0.67 23.72 19.89
C ALA A 895 1.77 22.97 19.12
N PHE A 896 1.57 22.70 17.83
CA PHE A 896 2.52 21.98 16.96
C PHE A 896 3.37 22.92 16.10
N GLU A 897 3.25 24.25 16.20
CA GLU A 897 3.84 25.16 15.22
C GLU A 897 5.38 25.21 15.27
N ASN A 898 5.97 24.83 16.40
CA ASN A 898 7.42 24.62 16.48
C ASN A 898 7.94 23.45 15.63
N PHE A 899 7.08 22.53 15.18
CA PHE A 899 7.46 21.49 14.23
C PHE A 899 7.32 22.01 12.79
N ASP A 900 8.40 22.05 12.03
CA ASP A 900 8.37 22.43 10.62
C ASP A 900 7.65 21.40 9.73
N VAL A 901 7.64 21.59 8.43
CA VAL A 901 6.96 20.73 7.46
C VAL A 901 7.46 19.29 7.41
N VAL A 902 8.64 19.00 7.94
CA VAL A 902 9.20 17.64 8.07
C VAL A 902 9.32 17.18 9.52
N GLY A 903 8.70 17.92 10.43
CA GLY A 903 8.73 17.60 11.86
C GLY A 903 10.05 17.93 12.56
N ARG A 904 10.93 18.76 12.01
CA ARG A 904 12.09 19.30 12.74
C ARG A 904 11.64 20.39 13.72
N TRP A 905 12.27 20.45 14.87
CA TRP A 905 12.02 21.53 15.84
C TRP A 905 12.65 22.84 15.36
N ARG A 906 11.90 23.95 15.49
CA ARG A 906 12.32 25.31 15.20
C ARG A 906 11.73 26.29 16.22
N ASP A 907 12.46 27.33 16.59
CA ASP A 907 12.01 28.37 17.51
C ASP A 907 11.62 29.67 16.76
N ARG A 908 11.94 29.72 15.45
CA ARG A 908 11.66 30.88 14.59
C ARG A 908 11.10 30.44 13.24
N TYR A 909 10.24 31.28 12.71
CA TYR A 909 9.77 31.13 11.32
C TYR A 909 10.93 31.33 10.34
N ARG A 910 10.99 30.52 9.34
CA ARG A 910 12.11 30.46 8.40
C ARG A 910 12.26 31.72 7.55
N ARG A 911 11.15 32.29 7.07
CA ARG A 911 11.14 33.42 6.13
C ARG A 911 11.11 34.76 6.85
N ALA A 912 10.19 34.92 7.77
CA ALA A 912 10.04 36.15 8.52
C ALA A 912 11.03 36.31 9.68
N ASN A 913 11.78 35.23 10.02
CA ASN A 913 12.71 35.15 11.14
C ASN A 913 12.12 35.62 12.49
N GLY A 914 10.80 35.70 12.57
CA GLY A 914 10.05 36.02 13.79
C GLY A 914 10.04 34.83 14.76
N PRO A 915 9.92 35.08 16.09
CA PRO A 915 9.74 34.00 17.06
C PRO A 915 8.42 33.28 16.83
N ILE A 916 8.40 31.98 17.12
CA ILE A 916 7.18 31.19 17.08
C ILE A 916 6.52 31.25 18.45
N ASP A 917 5.29 31.76 18.49
CA ASP A 917 4.42 31.75 19.67
C ASP A 917 3.39 30.60 19.50
N THR A 918 3.53 29.57 20.32
CA THR A 918 2.58 28.43 20.37
C THR A 918 1.51 28.58 21.44
N SER A 919 1.57 29.64 22.23
CA SER A 919 0.60 29.85 23.28
C SER A 919 -0.81 30.03 22.70
N THR A 920 -1.81 29.46 23.37
CA THR A 920 -3.18 29.48 22.91
C THR A 920 -4.15 29.28 24.06
N THR A 921 -5.37 29.71 23.88
CA THR A 921 -6.43 29.53 24.86
C THR A 921 -7.54 28.67 24.26
N LEU A 922 -7.82 27.54 24.87
CA LEU A 922 -8.91 26.66 24.48
C LEU A 922 -10.27 27.31 24.70
N SER A 923 -11.32 26.82 24.03
CA SER A 923 -12.70 27.24 24.24
C SER A 923 -13.15 27.12 25.71
N SER A 924 -12.55 26.19 26.44
CA SER A 924 -12.77 26.04 27.91
C SER A 924 -12.12 27.12 28.77
N GLY A 925 -11.35 28.05 28.21
CA GLY A 925 -10.59 29.08 28.92
C GLY A 925 -9.24 28.57 29.47
N ARG A 926 -8.84 27.33 29.20
CA ARG A 926 -7.54 26.81 29.60
C ARG A 926 -6.45 27.34 28.66
N GLU A 927 -5.39 27.85 29.21
CA GLU A 927 -4.22 28.27 28.48
C GLU A 927 -3.31 27.06 28.25
N ILE A 928 -2.72 26.95 27.04
CA ILE A 928 -1.72 26.00 26.63
C ILE A 928 -0.55 26.79 26.08
N ARG A 929 0.63 26.61 26.64
CA ARG A 929 1.84 27.36 26.25
C ARG A 929 2.61 26.68 25.14
N ASP A 930 2.65 25.35 25.16
CA ASP A 930 3.48 24.57 24.25
C ASP A 930 2.95 23.15 24.06
N ILE A 931 3.67 22.36 23.25
CA ILE A 931 3.32 20.97 22.96
C ILE A 931 3.39 20.06 24.20
N VAL A 932 4.20 20.38 25.21
CA VAL A 932 4.31 19.57 26.43
C VAL A 932 3.03 19.71 27.25
N GLU A 933 2.57 20.94 27.43
CA GLU A 933 1.28 21.20 28.10
C GLU A 933 0.10 20.67 27.31
N PHE A 934 0.18 20.74 25.96
CA PHE A 934 -0.83 20.14 25.09
C PHE A 934 -0.93 18.62 25.28
N LYS A 935 0.20 17.91 25.29
CA LYS A 935 0.22 16.46 25.58
C LYS A 935 -0.30 16.15 26.98
N SER A 936 0.02 16.99 27.97
CA SER A 936 -0.49 16.83 29.34
C SER A 936 -2.01 16.99 29.37
N MET A 937 -2.56 17.95 28.64
CA MET A 937 -4.01 18.14 28.50
C MET A 937 -4.66 16.91 27.84
N LEU A 938 -4.05 16.35 26.79
CA LEU A 938 -4.56 15.12 26.17
C LEU A 938 -4.51 13.93 27.13
N MET A 939 -3.46 13.82 27.97
CA MET A 939 -3.36 12.79 28.99
C MET A 939 -4.44 12.92 30.08
N GLU A 940 -4.79 14.13 30.45
CA GLU A 940 -5.91 14.39 31.39
C GLU A 940 -7.28 14.06 30.78
N ARG A 941 -7.38 14.09 29.45
CA ARG A 941 -8.58 13.77 28.65
C ARG A 941 -8.40 12.50 27.81
N LYS A 942 -7.56 11.60 28.25
CA LYS A 942 -7.21 10.36 27.51
C LYS A 942 -8.43 9.53 27.13
N GLU A 943 -9.51 9.62 27.89
CA GLU A 943 -10.76 8.92 27.59
C GLU A 943 -11.33 9.32 26.22
N LEU A 944 -11.19 10.58 25.80
CA LEU A 944 -11.61 11.05 24.47
C LEU A 944 -10.74 10.42 23.37
N VAL A 945 -9.42 10.35 23.60
CA VAL A 945 -8.46 9.74 22.67
C VAL A 945 -8.74 8.26 22.54
N VAL A 946 -8.92 7.54 23.66
CA VAL A 946 -9.26 6.12 23.70
C VAL A 946 -10.59 5.86 22.99
N ARG A 947 -11.60 6.69 23.25
CA ARG A 947 -12.91 6.59 22.65
C ARG A 947 -12.86 6.78 21.12
N ASN A 948 -12.11 7.79 20.67
CA ASN A 948 -11.96 8.03 19.25
C ASN A 948 -11.20 6.89 18.55
N LEU A 949 -10.14 6.37 19.15
CA LEU A 949 -9.42 5.23 18.63
C LEU A 949 -10.33 3.99 18.53
N ALA A 950 -11.17 3.74 19.54
CA ALA A 950 -12.16 2.67 19.52
C ALA A 950 -13.20 2.88 18.41
N ARG A 951 -13.69 4.12 18.22
CA ARG A 951 -14.61 4.49 17.12
C ARG A 951 -13.98 4.22 15.76
N LYS A 952 -12.76 4.71 15.53
CA LYS A 952 -12.01 4.51 14.29
C LYS A 952 -11.74 3.02 14.03
N MET A 953 -11.41 2.25 15.07
CA MET A 953 -11.16 0.81 14.93
C MET A 953 -12.44 0.02 14.61
N LEU A 954 -13.57 0.36 15.22
CA LEU A 954 -14.88 -0.23 14.88
C LEU A 954 -15.26 0.08 13.42
N THR A 955 -15.11 1.35 13.00
CA THR A 955 -15.37 1.77 11.62
C THR A 955 -14.53 0.96 10.62
N TYR A 956 -13.22 0.83 10.88
CA TYR A 956 -12.33 0.04 10.04
C TYR A 956 -12.69 -1.46 10.03
N ALA A 957 -12.98 -2.02 11.21
CA ALA A 957 -13.27 -3.45 11.38
C ALA A 957 -14.58 -3.87 10.70
N THR A 958 -15.58 -2.99 10.67
CA THR A 958 -16.90 -3.27 10.08
C THR A 958 -17.03 -2.80 8.63
N GLY A 959 -16.14 -1.90 8.18
CA GLY A 959 -16.23 -1.29 6.85
C GLY A 959 -17.46 -0.40 6.65
N ARG A 960 -18.03 0.14 7.72
CA ARG A 960 -19.13 1.10 7.71
C ARG A 960 -18.94 2.21 8.74
N LYS A 961 -19.54 3.35 8.50
CA LYS A 961 -19.62 4.40 9.53
C LYS A 961 -20.48 3.92 10.70
N LEU A 962 -20.08 4.35 11.90
CA LEU A 962 -20.88 4.08 13.09
C LEU A 962 -22.10 5.01 13.10
N GLU A 963 -23.24 4.40 13.33
CA GLU A 963 -24.50 5.09 13.53
C GLU A 963 -24.70 5.46 15.01
N ALA A 964 -25.66 6.35 15.28
CA ALA A 964 -26.02 6.71 16.65
C ALA A 964 -26.40 5.49 17.51
N VAL A 965 -26.97 4.45 16.90
CA VAL A 965 -27.31 3.18 17.56
C VAL A 965 -26.08 2.43 18.11
N ASP A 966 -24.91 2.60 17.51
CA ASP A 966 -23.66 1.92 17.91
C ASP A 966 -23.01 2.55 19.15
N ARG A 967 -23.47 3.73 19.55
CA ARG A 967 -22.86 4.54 20.60
C ARG A 967 -22.80 3.82 21.94
N GLY A 968 -23.89 3.16 22.33
CA GLY A 968 -23.92 2.41 23.59
C GLY A 968 -22.91 1.26 23.63
N GLU A 969 -22.59 0.69 22.49
CA GLU A 969 -21.57 -0.36 22.39
C GLU A 969 -20.15 0.26 22.45
N LEU A 970 -19.96 1.43 21.84
CA LEU A 970 -18.71 2.18 21.94
C LEU A 970 -18.46 2.60 23.40
N ASP A 971 -19.50 3.03 24.14
CA ASP A 971 -19.42 3.36 25.56
C ASP A 971 -19.06 2.15 26.42
N ARG A 972 -19.65 0.98 26.12
CA ARG A 972 -19.30 -0.28 26.77
C ARG A 972 -17.84 -0.65 26.54
N ILE A 973 -17.38 -0.61 25.27
CA ILE A 973 -15.97 -0.93 24.91
C ILE A 973 -15.02 -0.01 25.68
N THR A 974 -15.26 1.28 25.70
CA THR A 974 -14.37 2.24 26.36
C THR A 974 -14.35 2.06 27.88
N SER A 975 -15.50 1.79 28.51
CA SER A 975 -15.60 1.53 29.93
C SER A 975 -14.85 0.24 30.32
N GLU A 976 -15.05 -0.86 29.59
CA GLU A 976 -14.35 -2.12 29.85
C GLU A 976 -12.84 -2.00 29.59
N LEU A 977 -12.44 -1.27 28.56
CA LEU A 977 -11.05 -1.05 28.22
C LEU A 977 -10.29 -0.28 29.31
N ALA A 978 -10.95 0.71 29.93
CA ALA A 978 -10.40 1.44 31.06
C ALA A 978 -10.07 0.50 32.23
N GLY A 979 -10.93 -0.50 32.49
CA GLY A 979 -10.68 -1.56 33.47
C GLY A 979 -9.54 -2.54 33.11
N ARG A 980 -9.01 -2.46 31.86
CA ARG A 980 -7.92 -3.29 31.32
C ARG A 980 -6.68 -2.46 30.96
N ASP A 981 -6.43 -1.38 31.68
CA ASP A 981 -5.28 -0.47 31.49
C ASP A 981 -5.20 0.14 30.07
N ASN A 982 -6.28 0.28 29.36
CA ASN A 982 -6.32 0.81 27.98
C ASN A 982 -5.33 0.10 27.04
N ARG A 983 -5.18 -1.22 27.14
CA ARG A 983 -4.22 -1.97 26.33
C ARG A 983 -4.72 -2.20 24.91
N LEU A 984 -3.85 -2.02 23.95
CA LEU A 984 -4.22 -1.99 22.53
C LEU A 984 -4.78 -3.33 22.02
N GLN A 985 -4.21 -4.49 22.42
CA GLN A 985 -4.78 -5.78 22.03
C GLN A 985 -6.13 -6.04 22.69
N GLU A 986 -6.35 -5.49 23.90
CA GLU A 986 -7.67 -5.58 24.56
C GLU A 986 -8.72 -4.77 23.82
N LEU A 987 -8.35 -3.60 23.24
CA LEU A 987 -9.23 -2.88 22.35
C LEU A 987 -9.63 -3.74 21.13
N VAL A 988 -8.67 -4.39 20.46
CA VAL A 988 -8.97 -5.30 19.33
C VAL A 988 -9.95 -6.41 19.76
N ARG A 989 -9.73 -7.04 20.93
CA ARG A 989 -10.63 -8.07 21.45
C ARG A 989 -12.04 -7.54 21.72
N LEU A 990 -12.14 -6.37 22.34
CA LEU A 990 -13.44 -5.76 22.64
C LEU A 990 -14.19 -5.36 21.37
N VAL A 991 -13.47 -4.85 20.35
CA VAL A 991 -14.04 -4.57 19.04
C VAL A 991 -14.61 -5.82 18.40
N VAL A 992 -13.84 -6.91 18.31
CA VAL A 992 -14.28 -8.16 17.70
C VAL A 992 -15.46 -8.80 18.47
N LYS A 993 -15.51 -8.66 19.79
CA LYS A 993 -16.58 -9.18 20.63
C LYS A 993 -17.80 -8.24 20.73
N SER A 994 -17.76 -7.09 20.08
CA SER A 994 -18.85 -6.12 20.13
C SER A 994 -20.05 -6.56 19.29
N GLN A 995 -21.24 -6.12 19.70
CA GLN A 995 -22.44 -6.35 18.91
C GLN A 995 -22.38 -5.68 17.52
N VAL A 996 -21.64 -4.59 17.40
CA VAL A 996 -21.41 -3.88 16.13
C VAL A 996 -20.58 -4.74 15.17
N PHE A 997 -19.63 -5.53 15.68
CA PHE A 997 -18.82 -6.43 14.87
C PHE A 997 -19.50 -7.78 14.59
N LEU A 998 -20.26 -8.30 15.55
CA LEU A 998 -20.91 -9.63 15.45
C LEU A 998 -22.22 -9.60 14.68
N ARG A 999 -22.73 -8.43 14.33
CA ARG A 999 -24.01 -8.24 13.60
C ARG A 999 -23.80 -7.38 12.36
N ASN A 1000 -24.75 -7.54 11.45
CA ASN A 1000 -24.87 -6.69 10.28
C ASN A 1000 -26.26 -6.02 10.24
#